data_c0630f7c6ecb2fa3ba63d87d026df8d8
#
_entry.id   c0630f7c6ecb2fa3ba63d87d026df8d8
#
_cell.length_a   1.000
_cell.length_b   1.000
_cell.length_c   1.000
_cell.angle_alpha   90.00
_cell.angle_beta   90.00
_cell.angle_gamma   90.00
#
_symmetry.space_group_name_H-M   'P 1'
#
loop_
_entity.id
_entity.type
_entity.pdbx_description
1 polymer ?
#
loop_
_entity_poly.entity_id
_entity_poly.type
_entity_poly.pdbx_seq_one_letter_code
_entity_poly.pdbx_strand_id
1 'polypeptide(L)'
;MRIISIYITALLLTAGCCGTKVGFVENPEEYVSTLVGTLSEHSFSSGNTYPATATPWGMNFWTPVTGKMGDGWAYRYDAHWIRGFKQTHQPSPWINDYGQFAIMPVREVDRVDQNSRASCFSHKSETAKPYYYQVYLADHDINVELSPTDRAASFLFTFPASENAGVIIDAYDNGSFIKVLPDQQAVVGYTTKNCGGVPENFRNWFVVQFDKPLENIMVYDSPSKGLGEALEFEGEHALAVVGFRTRRGEKVNVRTASSFISLDQAWRNLEEIGDRSFDEVRDEAKDKWNKVLSRIQVAGGSEDQYRTFYSCLYRSTLFPRKFYEMDAEGKPYHYSPYNGEVCDGYLYTDTGFWDTFRALFPLLNLVYPSVNREIQMGLANIARENEFLPEWASPGHRGCMVGNNSASVVADAVLKGITPEEDWQVLYDCIVHGTENVHPEVNSSGRLGHEYYNSIGYIPCNVGINESVARTLEYAYNDWCILQMAKKMGRPQEELEKWEARSQNWKNVFDPSHNLMRGRNLDGSFQEPFSPYKWGGAFTEGNAWHYTWSVFHDVEGLMDAMGGREEFVQMLDSVFVVPPIYDDSYYGYRIHEITEMQVADMGNYAHGNQPAQHMIYLYDWADEQEKTRKWTREVMNRLYSAEPDGYCGDEDNGQTSAWYVFSALGFYPVCPGSGEYAVGAPLFDKAVINLENGRKIRIKATDSCGKDMLFVRHNDLMKGTRLELKTK
;
A
#
# COMPACT_ATOMS: atom_id res chain seq x y z
N MET A 1 44.12 -57.07 -48.48
CA MET A 1 44.10 -55.62 -48.09
C MET A 1 42.91 -54.99 -48.75
N ARG A 2 41.83 -54.72 -47.99
CA ARG A 2 40.65 -54.00 -48.45
C ARG A 2 40.69 -52.59 -47.81
N ILE A 3 40.72 -51.58 -48.67
CA ILE A 3 40.66 -50.16 -48.30
C ILE A 3 39.21 -49.82 -48.10
N ILE A 4 38.84 -49.36 -46.90
CA ILE A 4 37.52 -48.87 -46.57
C ILE A 4 37.57 -47.33 -46.70
N SER A 5 36.84 -46.79 -47.66
CA SER A 5 36.61 -45.33 -47.83
C SER A 5 35.52 -44.91 -46.88
N ILE A 6 35.84 -43.99 -45.97
CA ILE A 6 34.87 -43.31 -45.08
C ILE A 6 34.41 -42.02 -45.78
N TYR A 7 33.14 -41.97 -46.15
CA TYR A 7 32.49 -40.73 -46.55
C TYR A 7 32.04 -39.96 -45.32
N ILE A 8 32.63 -38.78 -45.09
CA ILE A 8 32.15 -37.81 -44.08
C ILE A 8 31.13 -36.94 -44.75
N THR A 9 29.84 -37.13 -44.40
CA THR A 9 28.73 -36.22 -44.77
C THR A 9 28.69 -35.08 -43.80
N ALA A 10 29.12 -33.90 -44.22
CA ALA A 10 28.97 -32.68 -43.46
C ALA A 10 27.50 -32.24 -43.48
N LEU A 11 26.78 -32.38 -42.35
CA LEU A 11 25.48 -31.78 -42.13
C LEU A 11 25.67 -30.28 -41.82
N LEU A 12 25.39 -29.42 -42.76
CA LEU A 12 25.23 -27.99 -42.51
C LEU A 12 23.92 -27.77 -41.71
N LEU A 13 24.06 -27.60 -40.38
CA LEU A 13 22.98 -27.04 -39.56
C LEU A 13 22.86 -25.55 -39.86
N THR A 14 21.92 -25.19 -40.74
CA THR A 14 21.42 -23.81 -40.82
C THR A 14 20.64 -23.53 -39.55
N ALA A 15 21.27 -22.86 -38.59
CA ALA A 15 20.57 -22.24 -37.46
C ALA A 15 19.69 -21.10 -38.05
N GLY A 16 18.49 -21.44 -38.41
CA GLY A 16 17.44 -20.46 -38.65
C GLY A 16 17.19 -19.74 -37.34
N CYS A 17 17.56 -18.47 -37.24
CA CYS A 17 17.03 -17.57 -36.21
C CYS A 17 15.51 -17.48 -36.38
N CYS A 18 14.80 -18.46 -35.84
CA CYS A 18 13.38 -18.35 -35.61
C CYS A 18 13.25 -17.39 -34.43
N GLY A 19 13.11 -16.11 -34.71
CA GLY A 19 12.73 -15.14 -33.67
C GLY A 19 11.41 -15.60 -33.09
N THR A 20 11.46 -16.29 -31.97
CA THR A 20 10.27 -16.60 -31.17
C THR A 20 9.58 -15.25 -30.91
N LYS A 21 8.37 -15.08 -31.46
CA LYS A 21 7.53 -13.93 -31.07
C LYS A 21 7.32 -14.03 -29.58
N VAL A 22 8.00 -13.17 -28.83
CA VAL A 22 7.80 -13.07 -27.38
C VAL A 22 6.35 -12.65 -27.16
N GLY A 23 5.53 -13.58 -26.67
CA GLY A 23 4.12 -13.34 -26.33
C GLY A 23 4.00 -12.49 -25.05
N PHE A 24 2.87 -11.85 -24.89
CA PHE A 24 2.51 -11.23 -23.61
C PHE A 24 2.25 -12.31 -22.54
N VAL A 25 2.50 -11.96 -21.27
CA VAL A 25 2.13 -12.82 -20.14
C VAL A 25 0.61 -13.05 -20.13
N GLU A 26 0.18 -14.31 -20.07
CA GLU A 26 -1.23 -14.71 -20.17
C GLU A 26 -1.90 -14.86 -18.78
N ASN A 27 -1.19 -15.38 -17.79
CA ASN A 27 -1.68 -15.64 -16.44
C ASN A 27 -0.83 -14.88 -15.41
N PRO A 28 -0.99 -13.55 -15.32
CA PRO A 28 -0.13 -12.72 -14.49
C PRO A 28 -0.19 -13.05 -12.98
N GLU A 29 -1.31 -13.59 -12.50
CA GLU A 29 -1.46 -14.00 -11.09
C GLU A 29 -0.53 -15.14 -10.69
N GLU A 30 -0.03 -15.93 -11.64
CA GLU A 30 0.95 -16.98 -11.35
C GLU A 30 2.35 -16.43 -11.07
N TYR A 31 2.67 -15.25 -11.57
CA TYR A 31 3.95 -14.57 -11.32
C TYR A 31 3.99 -13.82 -9.99
N VAL A 32 2.85 -13.60 -9.35
CA VAL A 32 2.80 -12.88 -8.07
C VAL A 32 3.40 -13.73 -6.96
N SER A 33 4.33 -13.12 -6.20
CA SER A 33 4.80 -13.60 -4.90
C SER A 33 4.28 -12.67 -3.80
N THR A 34 3.37 -13.16 -2.96
CA THR A 34 2.88 -12.40 -1.80
C THR A 34 3.91 -12.32 -0.68
N LEU A 35 5.02 -13.04 -0.79
CA LEU A 35 6.12 -13.07 0.18
C LEU A 35 7.12 -11.91 -0.01
N VAL A 36 7.06 -11.17 -1.11
CA VAL A 36 7.95 -10.02 -1.34
C VAL A 36 7.74 -8.97 -0.26
N GLY A 37 8.83 -8.54 0.38
CA GLY A 37 8.80 -7.54 1.45
C GLY A 37 8.55 -8.09 2.86
N THR A 38 8.53 -9.43 3.04
CA THR A 38 8.21 -10.05 4.34
C THR A 38 9.43 -10.37 5.21
N LEU A 39 10.65 -10.11 4.72
CA LEU A 39 11.89 -10.25 5.48
C LEU A 39 12.33 -8.89 6.04
N SER A 40 11.55 -8.34 6.95
CA SER A 40 11.80 -7.03 7.57
C SER A 40 11.91 -7.13 9.09
N GLU A 41 12.62 -6.19 9.68
CA GLU A 41 12.69 -5.98 11.11
C GLU A 41 12.67 -4.49 11.45
N HIS A 42 12.49 -4.14 12.73
CA HIS A 42 12.39 -2.75 13.18
C HIS A 42 13.55 -1.83 12.73
N SER A 43 14.76 -2.37 12.60
CA SER A 43 15.97 -1.61 12.27
C SER A 43 16.28 -1.56 10.77
N PHE A 44 15.57 -2.36 9.95
CA PHE A 44 15.80 -2.48 8.51
C PHE A 44 14.56 -3.02 7.80
N SER A 45 13.96 -2.20 6.96
CA SER A 45 12.81 -2.60 6.16
C SER A 45 13.23 -3.11 4.79
N SER A 46 12.64 -4.24 4.42
CA SER A 46 12.66 -4.77 3.05
C SER A 46 11.27 -4.78 2.44
N GLY A 47 10.36 -3.92 2.94
CA GLY A 47 8.97 -3.77 2.50
C GLY A 47 7.97 -3.66 3.64
N ASN A 48 8.25 -4.20 4.83
CA ASN A 48 7.33 -4.21 5.97
C ASN A 48 5.94 -4.77 5.63
N THR A 49 5.90 -5.83 4.82
CA THR A 49 4.67 -6.46 4.32
C THR A 49 4.42 -7.81 5.00
N TYR A 50 3.26 -8.37 4.69
CA TYR A 50 2.89 -9.76 5.03
C TYR A 50 2.26 -10.42 3.80
N PRO A 51 2.18 -11.78 3.73
CA PRO A 51 1.55 -12.48 2.60
C PRO A 51 0.03 -12.31 2.69
N ALA A 52 -0.50 -11.25 2.08
CA ALA A 52 -1.92 -10.97 2.08
C ALA A 52 -2.65 -11.87 1.08
N THR A 53 -3.48 -12.78 1.61
CA THR A 53 -4.45 -13.54 0.83
C THR A 53 -5.77 -12.78 0.89
N ALA A 54 -6.17 -12.17 -0.24
CA ALA A 54 -7.30 -11.25 -0.32
C ALA A 54 -7.81 -11.16 -1.76
N THR A 55 -8.98 -10.58 -1.97
CA THR A 55 -9.39 -10.07 -3.29
C THR A 55 -8.80 -8.67 -3.53
N PRO A 56 -8.71 -8.18 -4.79
CA PRO A 56 -8.27 -6.82 -5.04
C PRO A 56 -9.11 -5.80 -4.28
N TRP A 57 -8.46 -4.92 -3.52
CA TRP A 57 -9.12 -3.93 -2.63
C TRP A 57 -10.16 -4.52 -1.68
N GLY A 58 -10.07 -5.81 -1.33
CA GLY A 58 -11.01 -6.47 -0.43
C GLY A 58 -11.07 -5.82 0.95
N MET A 59 -12.20 -5.95 1.65
CA MET A 59 -12.35 -5.43 3.02
C MET A 59 -11.44 -6.21 3.98
N ASN A 60 -11.40 -7.53 3.86
CA ASN A 60 -10.66 -8.40 4.77
C ASN A 60 -9.47 -9.05 4.07
N PHE A 61 -8.29 -8.93 4.68
CA PHE A 61 -7.11 -9.67 4.29
C PHE A 61 -6.84 -10.78 5.30
N TRP A 62 -6.24 -11.86 4.82
CA TRP A 62 -5.86 -13.00 5.63
C TRP A 62 -4.37 -13.26 5.52
N THR A 63 -3.75 -13.57 6.67
CA THR A 63 -2.32 -13.88 6.72
C THR A 63 -2.03 -14.93 7.80
N PRO A 64 -1.03 -15.83 7.60
CA PRO A 64 -0.50 -16.61 8.71
C PRO A 64 0.18 -15.68 9.72
N VAL A 65 0.16 -16.06 10.99
CA VAL A 65 0.76 -15.29 12.08
C VAL A 65 1.99 -16.01 12.60
N THR A 66 3.18 -15.44 12.37
CA THR A 66 4.44 -15.94 12.92
C THR A 66 4.86 -15.18 14.18
N GLY A 67 4.43 -13.92 14.31
CA GLY A 67 4.61 -13.09 15.50
C GLY A 67 3.68 -13.48 16.66
N LYS A 68 3.85 -12.83 17.79
CA LYS A 68 2.93 -12.91 18.93
C LYS A 68 1.86 -11.81 18.84
N MET A 69 0.81 -11.97 19.63
CA MET A 69 -0.20 -10.91 19.80
C MET A 69 0.49 -9.61 20.25
N GLY A 70 0.21 -8.52 19.54
CA GLY A 70 0.84 -7.21 19.79
C GLY A 70 2.11 -6.93 18.96
N ASP A 71 2.70 -7.95 18.31
CA ASP A 71 3.80 -7.71 17.38
C ASP A 71 3.29 -6.93 16.15
N GLY A 72 3.99 -5.87 15.75
CA GLY A 72 3.70 -5.13 14.51
C GLY A 72 3.91 -5.99 13.26
N TRP A 73 4.87 -6.91 13.29
CA TRP A 73 5.16 -7.83 12.19
C TRP A 73 4.32 -9.12 12.34
N ALA A 74 3.16 -9.13 11.72
CA ALA A 74 2.26 -10.28 11.75
C ALA A 74 2.92 -11.55 11.17
N TYR A 75 3.72 -11.39 10.13
CA TYR A 75 4.48 -12.46 9.48
C TYR A 75 5.91 -12.00 9.18
N ARG A 76 6.88 -12.88 9.44
CA ARG A 76 8.28 -12.72 9.02
C ARG A 76 8.72 -13.97 8.29
N TYR A 77 9.36 -13.79 7.15
CA TYR A 77 9.81 -14.92 6.31
C TYR A 77 10.84 -15.82 7.00
N ASP A 78 11.71 -15.26 7.83
CA ASP A 78 12.73 -16.03 8.57
C ASP A 78 12.18 -16.79 9.80
N ALA A 79 10.88 -16.66 10.12
CA ALA A 79 10.25 -17.37 11.20
C ALA A 79 9.84 -18.79 10.80
N HIS A 80 9.77 -19.70 11.78
CA HIS A 80 9.50 -21.12 11.55
C HIS A 80 8.27 -21.64 12.30
N TRP A 81 7.49 -20.76 12.93
CA TRP A 81 6.33 -21.10 13.76
C TRP A 81 5.10 -20.28 13.35
N ILE A 82 3.99 -20.96 13.02
CA ILE A 82 2.70 -20.34 12.81
C ILE A 82 1.84 -20.53 14.07
N ARG A 83 1.19 -19.43 14.51
CA ARG A 83 0.35 -19.35 15.73
C ARG A 83 -1.14 -19.24 15.43
N GLY A 84 -1.50 -19.09 14.17
CA GLY A 84 -2.86 -18.95 13.68
C GLY A 84 -2.89 -18.31 12.30
N PHE A 85 -4.10 -18.17 11.77
CA PHE A 85 -4.41 -17.47 10.53
C PHE A 85 -5.31 -16.31 10.89
N LYS A 86 -4.83 -15.09 10.71
CA LYS A 86 -5.47 -13.87 11.18
C LYS A 86 -6.19 -13.17 10.04
N GLN A 87 -7.45 -12.75 10.29
CA GLN A 87 -8.02 -11.63 9.56
C GLN A 87 -7.28 -10.37 9.99
N THR A 88 -6.84 -9.57 9.04
CA THR A 88 -6.01 -8.39 9.31
C THR A 88 -6.45 -7.21 8.48
N HIS A 89 -6.36 -6.03 9.10
CA HIS A 89 -6.58 -4.73 8.47
C HIS A 89 -5.31 -3.86 8.58
N GLN A 90 -4.17 -4.48 8.92
CA GLN A 90 -2.91 -3.76 9.09
C GLN A 90 -2.42 -3.17 7.77
N PRO A 91 -2.23 -1.84 7.67
CA PRO A 91 -1.61 -1.21 6.50
C PRO A 91 -0.08 -1.27 6.57
N SER A 92 0.49 -1.14 7.76
CA SER A 92 1.92 -1.28 8.03
C SER A 92 2.16 -1.63 9.51
N PRO A 93 3.34 -2.16 9.90
CA PRO A 93 3.65 -2.44 11.29
C PRO A 93 3.68 -1.19 12.19
N TRP A 94 3.95 0.00 11.63
CA TRP A 94 4.00 1.27 12.35
C TRP A 94 2.61 1.78 12.74
N ILE A 95 1.63 1.59 11.88
CA ILE A 95 0.22 1.95 12.11
C ILE A 95 -0.48 0.88 12.93
N ASN A 96 -0.02 -0.39 12.83
CA ASN A 96 -0.56 -1.57 13.47
C ASN A 96 -1.94 -1.99 12.92
N ASP A 97 -2.69 -2.82 13.64
CA ASP A 97 -3.88 -3.54 13.17
C ASP A 97 -5.14 -3.16 13.95
N TYR A 98 -6.31 -3.41 13.39
CA TYR A 98 -7.59 -3.20 14.04
C TYR A 98 -8.61 -4.27 13.61
N GLY A 99 -9.59 -4.55 14.46
CA GLY A 99 -10.68 -5.45 14.15
C GLY A 99 -10.24 -6.88 13.81
N GLN A 100 -9.06 -7.31 14.27
CA GLN A 100 -8.52 -8.61 13.94
C GLN A 100 -9.03 -9.71 14.86
N PHE A 101 -9.14 -10.92 14.32
CA PHE A 101 -9.30 -12.18 15.04
C PHE A 101 -8.53 -13.30 14.32
N ALA A 102 -8.27 -14.41 15.00
CA ALA A 102 -7.49 -15.51 14.43
C ALA A 102 -8.19 -16.86 14.57
N ILE A 103 -7.90 -17.74 13.61
CA ILE A 103 -8.37 -19.14 13.57
C ILE A 103 -7.13 -20.03 13.55
N MET A 104 -7.08 -21.05 14.42
CA MET A 104 -6.00 -22.03 14.47
C MET A 104 -6.53 -23.45 14.61
N PRO A 105 -6.39 -24.32 13.59
CA PRO A 105 -6.69 -25.73 13.73
C PRO A 105 -5.61 -26.43 14.56
N VAL A 106 -6.03 -27.30 15.47
CA VAL A 106 -5.14 -28.07 16.36
C VAL A 106 -5.54 -29.54 16.38
N ARG A 107 -4.56 -30.40 16.52
CA ARG A 107 -4.77 -31.84 16.67
C ARG A 107 -5.36 -32.19 18.03
N GLU A 108 -4.99 -31.42 19.07
CA GLU A 108 -5.44 -31.59 20.44
C GLU A 108 -5.92 -30.25 21.00
N VAL A 109 -7.16 -30.17 21.48
CA VAL A 109 -7.84 -28.94 21.92
C VAL A 109 -7.33 -28.34 23.23
N ASP A 110 -6.37 -28.97 23.92
CA ASP A 110 -5.76 -28.51 25.15
C ASP A 110 -4.63 -27.48 24.95
N ARG A 111 -4.25 -27.23 23.70
CA ARG A 111 -3.17 -26.28 23.33
C ARG A 111 -3.72 -24.91 22.96
N VAL A 112 -4.11 -24.11 23.95
CA VAL A 112 -4.89 -22.89 23.71
C VAL A 112 -4.03 -21.63 23.60
N ASP A 113 -2.98 -21.50 24.43
CA ASP A 113 -2.14 -20.31 24.37
C ASP A 113 -1.27 -20.25 23.10
N GLN A 114 -0.86 -19.04 22.72
CA GLN A 114 -0.14 -18.77 21.47
C GLN A 114 1.15 -19.58 21.27
N ASN A 115 1.84 -19.95 22.34
CA ASN A 115 3.07 -20.73 22.23
C ASN A 115 2.78 -22.23 22.14
N SER A 116 1.81 -22.72 22.92
CA SER A 116 1.44 -24.15 22.94
C SER A 116 0.70 -24.58 21.67
N ARG A 117 -0.13 -23.69 21.07
CA ARG A 117 -0.82 -23.95 19.81
C ARG A 117 0.05 -23.75 18.57
N ALA A 118 1.20 -23.08 18.71
CA ALA A 118 2.09 -22.83 17.59
C ALA A 118 2.58 -24.12 16.95
N SER A 119 2.71 -24.11 15.63
CA SER A 119 3.24 -25.25 14.87
C SER A 119 4.40 -24.84 13.98
N CYS A 120 5.43 -25.70 13.96
CA CYS A 120 6.52 -25.56 13.01
C CYS A 120 6.00 -25.74 11.57
N PHE A 121 6.55 -24.97 10.65
CA PHE A 121 6.27 -25.08 9.22
C PHE A 121 7.55 -24.93 8.39
N SER A 122 7.45 -25.22 7.10
CA SER A 122 8.53 -25.04 6.14
C SER A 122 7.99 -24.35 4.88
N HIS A 123 8.75 -23.39 4.36
CA HIS A 123 8.44 -22.74 3.07
C HIS A 123 8.38 -23.73 1.90
N LYS A 124 8.97 -24.94 2.02
CA LYS A 124 8.83 -26.00 1.01
C LYS A 124 7.41 -26.59 0.94
N SER A 125 6.64 -26.42 2.01
CA SER A 125 5.22 -26.84 2.11
C SER A 125 4.28 -25.64 2.24
N GLU A 126 4.75 -24.45 1.89
CA GLU A 126 3.98 -23.22 1.86
C GLU A 126 3.70 -22.80 0.43
N THR A 127 2.46 -22.46 0.14
CA THR A 127 2.04 -21.83 -1.11
C THR A 127 1.36 -20.51 -0.75
N ALA A 128 1.94 -19.39 -1.18
CA ALA A 128 1.45 -18.05 -0.87
C ALA A 128 1.12 -17.32 -2.19
N LYS A 129 -0.15 -17.34 -2.57
CA LYS A 129 -0.72 -16.65 -3.75
C LYS A 129 -1.73 -15.60 -3.31
N PRO A 130 -2.02 -14.58 -4.10
CA PRO A 130 -3.02 -13.58 -3.75
C PRO A 130 -4.40 -14.16 -3.42
N TYR A 131 -4.79 -15.20 -4.12
CA TYR A 131 -6.10 -15.85 -4.05
C TYR A 131 -6.11 -17.13 -3.24
N TYR A 132 -4.95 -17.63 -2.77
CA TYR A 132 -4.83 -18.94 -2.12
C TYR A 132 -3.59 -18.98 -1.23
N TYR A 133 -3.79 -19.41 0.00
CA TYR A 133 -2.69 -19.75 0.91
C TYR A 133 -2.81 -21.21 1.35
N GLN A 134 -1.70 -21.91 1.39
CA GLN A 134 -1.61 -23.28 1.88
C GLN A 134 -0.34 -23.50 2.67
N VAL A 135 -0.46 -24.23 3.80
CA VAL A 135 0.72 -24.65 4.59
C VAL A 135 0.44 -25.93 5.36
N TYR A 136 1.48 -26.73 5.59
CA TYR A 136 1.43 -27.89 6.47
C TYR A 136 1.95 -27.55 7.86
N LEU A 137 1.10 -27.72 8.87
CA LEU A 137 1.39 -27.53 10.30
C LEU A 137 1.96 -28.83 10.89
N ALA A 138 3.30 -28.91 11.01
CA ALA A 138 3.99 -30.15 11.29
C ALA A 138 3.69 -30.74 12.69
N ASP A 139 3.54 -29.90 13.73
CA ASP A 139 3.25 -30.38 15.09
C ASP A 139 1.81 -30.85 15.30
N HIS A 140 0.92 -30.43 14.41
CA HIS A 140 -0.49 -30.82 14.42
C HIS A 140 -0.83 -31.88 13.37
N ASP A 141 0.06 -32.14 12.40
CA ASP A 141 -0.18 -33.03 11.24
C ASP A 141 -1.44 -32.56 10.44
N ILE A 142 -1.58 -31.25 10.26
CA ILE A 142 -2.74 -30.61 9.60
C ILE A 142 -2.27 -29.84 8.37
N ASN A 143 -2.95 -30.08 7.23
CA ASN A 143 -2.82 -29.21 6.07
C ASN A 143 -3.90 -28.12 6.14
N VAL A 144 -3.51 -26.85 6.00
CA VAL A 144 -4.40 -25.69 5.99
C VAL A 144 -4.42 -25.12 4.60
N GLU A 145 -5.60 -24.87 4.08
CA GLU A 145 -5.85 -24.16 2.83
C GLU A 145 -6.83 -23.01 3.10
N LEU A 146 -6.62 -21.87 2.44
CA LEU A 146 -7.39 -20.64 2.66
C LEU A 146 -7.61 -19.92 1.32
N SER A 147 -8.84 -19.46 1.07
CA SER A 147 -9.20 -18.63 -0.08
C SER A 147 -10.19 -17.53 0.31
N PRO A 148 -10.01 -16.27 -0.18
CA PRO A 148 -10.79 -15.12 0.25
C PRO A 148 -11.95 -14.80 -0.70
N THR A 149 -12.95 -14.07 -0.16
CA THR A 149 -13.83 -13.17 -0.90
C THR A 149 -13.59 -11.72 -0.45
N ASP A 150 -14.45 -10.79 -0.81
CA ASP A 150 -14.25 -9.39 -0.40
C ASP A 150 -14.37 -9.20 1.13
N ARG A 151 -15.34 -9.90 1.78
CA ARG A 151 -15.67 -9.77 3.21
C ARG A 151 -15.66 -11.09 3.97
N ALA A 152 -15.45 -12.21 3.25
CA ALA A 152 -15.44 -13.54 3.84
C ALA A 152 -14.20 -14.33 3.41
N ALA A 153 -14.01 -15.53 3.99
CA ALA A 153 -12.98 -16.46 3.58
C ALA A 153 -13.46 -17.92 3.81
N SER A 154 -12.97 -18.80 2.95
CA SER A 154 -13.16 -20.26 3.08
C SER A 154 -11.84 -20.88 3.50
N PHE A 155 -11.89 -21.73 4.53
CA PHE A 155 -10.80 -22.59 4.98
C PHE A 155 -11.12 -24.04 4.72
N LEU A 156 -10.09 -24.79 4.39
CA LEU A 156 -10.16 -26.24 4.27
C LEU A 156 -9.05 -26.87 5.11
N PHE A 157 -9.39 -27.49 6.21
CA PHE A 157 -8.45 -28.18 7.09
C PHE A 157 -8.46 -29.68 6.83
N THR A 158 -7.30 -30.26 6.52
CA THR A 158 -7.15 -31.71 6.40
C THR A 158 -6.49 -32.24 7.67
N PHE A 159 -7.27 -32.99 8.47
CA PHE A 159 -6.87 -33.47 9.79
C PHE A 159 -6.27 -34.89 9.76
N PRO A 160 -5.37 -35.22 10.72
CA PRO A 160 -5.05 -36.59 11.08
C PRO A 160 -6.25 -37.26 11.81
N ALA A 161 -6.12 -38.53 12.13
CA ALA A 161 -7.05 -39.17 13.07
C ALA A 161 -6.80 -38.62 14.48
N SER A 162 -7.86 -38.10 15.13
CA SER A 162 -7.84 -37.64 16.51
C SER A 162 -9.23 -37.76 17.15
N GLU A 163 -9.25 -38.08 18.45
CA GLU A 163 -10.48 -38.05 19.28
C GLU A 163 -10.76 -36.63 19.79
N ASN A 164 -9.78 -35.70 19.75
CA ASN A 164 -9.83 -34.37 20.34
C ASN A 164 -9.30 -33.29 19.37
N ALA A 165 -9.49 -33.48 18.07
CA ALA A 165 -9.17 -32.41 17.10
C ALA A 165 -10.12 -31.23 17.28
N GLY A 166 -9.66 -30.03 16.87
CA GLY A 166 -10.54 -28.86 16.92
C GLY A 166 -9.93 -27.61 16.30
N VAL A 167 -10.64 -26.51 16.51
CA VAL A 167 -10.26 -25.19 16.04
C VAL A 167 -10.38 -24.18 17.18
N ILE A 168 -9.35 -23.37 17.36
CA ILE A 168 -9.32 -22.24 18.29
C ILE A 168 -9.71 -20.98 17.51
N ILE A 169 -10.70 -20.25 18.02
CA ILE A 169 -11.09 -18.93 17.56
C ILE A 169 -10.66 -17.95 18.64
N ASP A 170 -9.75 -17.05 18.30
CA ASP A 170 -9.13 -16.10 19.20
C ASP A 170 -9.57 -14.68 18.80
N ALA A 171 -10.42 -14.05 19.63
CA ALA A 171 -10.97 -12.72 19.36
C ALA A 171 -10.04 -11.58 19.83
N TYR A 172 -8.84 -11.91 20.28
CA TYR A 172 -7.78 -10.99 20.72
C TYR A 172 -8.10 -10.20 22.01
N ASP A 173 -7.06 -9.58 22.54
CA ASP A 173 -7.09 -8.69 23.71
C ASP A 173 -7.70 -7.30 23.42
N ASN A 174 -7.80 -6.45 24.44
CA ASN A 174 -8.36 -5.09 24.41
C ASN A 174 -9.88 -5.03 24.21
N GLY A 175 -10.58 -6.04 24.66
CA GLY A 175 -12.04 -6.12 24.61
C GLY A 175 -12.56 -6.97 23.46
N SER A 176 -13.20 -8.08 23.83
CA SER A 176 -13.78 -8.98 22.85
C SER A 176 -14.97 -9.77 23.46
N PHE A 177 -15.81 -10.25 22.58
CA PHE A 177 -16.94 -11.12 22.88
C PHE A 177 -16.90 -12.35 21.99
N ILE A 178 -17.26 -13.50 22.53
CA ILE A 178 -17.40 -14.74 21.78
C ILE A 178 -18.61 -15.54 22.28
N LYS A 179 -19.32 -16.17 21.36
CA LYS A 179 -20.44 -17.06 21.64
C LYS A 179 -20.44 -18.25 20.67
N VAL A 180 -20.57 -19.45 21.22
CA VAL A 180 -20.73 -20.69 20.45
C VAL A 180 -22.23 -20.99 20.26
N LEU A 181 -22.61 -21.27 19.02
CA LEU A 181 -23.96 -21.62 18.60
C LEU A 181 -23.95 -23.04 18.05
N PRO A 182 -24.07 -24.08 18.93
CA PRO A 182 -23.91 -25.49 18.53
C PRO A 182 -24.91 -25.92 17.44
N ASP A 183 -26.16 -25.48 17.54
CA ASP A 183 -27.24 -25.82 16.60
C ASP A 183 -27.00 -25.26 15.19
N GLN A 184 -26.24 -24.18 15.08
CA GLN A 184 -25.83 -23.52 13.83
C GLN A 184 -24.43 -23.94 13.38
N GLN A 185 -23.77 -24.81 14.18
CA GLN A 185 -22.37 -25.20 13.95
C GLN A 185 -21.45 -23.96 13.77
N ALA A 186 -21.64 -22.92 14.59
CA ALA A 186 -20.98 -21.64 14.41
C ALA A 186 -20.43 -21.08 15.73
N VAL A 187 -19.42 -20.24 15.59
CA VAL A 187 -18.92 -19.33 16.62
C VAL A 187 -19.11 -17.91 16.10
N VAL A 188 -19.71 -17.05 16.92
CA VAL A 188 -19.89 -15.63 16.62
C VAL A 188 -19.22 -14.79 17.68
N GLY A 189 -18.88 -13.57 17.37
CA GLY A 189 -18.27 -12.66 18.33
C GLY A 189 -18.00 -11.28 17.75
N TYR A 190 -17.29 -10.50 18.52
CA TYR A 190 -16.70 -9.25 18.05
C TYR A 190 -15.36 -8.97 18.77
N THR A 191 -14.57 -8.12 18.16
CA THR A 191 -13.39 -7.50 18.75
C THR A 191 -13.51 -5.98 18.70
N THR A 192 -13.06 -5.32 19.75
CA THR A 192 -12.91 -3.85 19.80
C THR A 192 -11.46 -3.43 19.56
N LYS A 193 -10.57 -4.40 19.29
CA LYS A 193 -9.14 -4.16 19.09
C LYS A 193 -8.94 -3.11 18.02
N ASN A 194 -8.24 -2.04 18.38
CA ASN A 194 -7.85 -0.96 17.49
C ASN A 194 -6.58 -0.27 18.00
N CYS A 195 -5.98 0.57 17.18
CA CYS A 195 -4.80 1.36 17.53
C CYS A 195 -5.09 2.87 17.57
N GLY A 196 -6.34 3.24 17.88
CA GLY A 196 -6.81 4.63 17.96
C GLY A 196 -7.52 5.12 16.67
N GLY A 197 -8.03 6.35 16.76
CA GLY A 197 -8.69 7.00 15.64
C GLY A 197 -10.11 6.52 15.33
N VAL A 198 -10.79 5.86 16.30
CA VAL A 198 -12.16 5.36 16.16
C VAL A 198 -13.02 5.71 17.36
N PRO A 199 -14.35 5.88 17.18
CA PRO A 199 -15.30 6.06 18.28
C PRO A 199 -15.38 4.85 19.22
N GLU A 200 -15.88 5.05 20.45
CA GLU A 200 -15.99 4.01 21.49
C GLU A 200 -16.90 2.83 21.10
N ASN A 201 -17.84 3.04 20.20
CA ASN A 201 -18.74 1.98 19.71
C ASN A 201 -18.14 1.13 18.58
N PHE A 202 -16.89 1.35 18.21
CA PHE A 202 -16.18 0.54 17.20
C PHE A 202 -16.22 -0.95 17.55
N ARG A 203 -16.66 -1.77 16.60
CA ARG A 203 -16.70 -3.24 16.68
C ARG A 203 -16.38 -3.83 15.33
N ASN A 204 -15.64 -4.92 15.29
CA ASN A 204 -15.63 -5.84 14.16
C ASN A 204 -16.31 -7.14 14.58
N TRP A 205 -17.54 -7.32 14.13
CA TRP A 205 -18.34 -8.53 14.34
C TRP A 205 -17.87 -9.62 13.41
N PHE A 206 -17.84 -10.89 13.87
CA PHE A 206 -17.45 -12.00 13.04
C PHE A 206 -18.34 -13.23 13.25
N VAL A 207 -18.37 -14.07 12.22
CA VAL A 207 -18.98 -15.40 12.24
C VAL A 207 -17.98 -16.41 11.69
N VAL A 208 -17.84 -17.56 12.36
CA VAL A 208 -17.03 -18.70 11.92
C VAL A 208 -17.97 -19.93 11.92
N GLN A 209 -18.27 -20.48 10.76
CA GLN A 209 -19.22 -21.57 10.57
C GLN A 209 -18.51 -22.83 10.06
N PHE A 210 -18.89 -23.99 10.62
CA PHE A 210 -18.31 -25.30 10.34
C PHE A 210 -19.28 -26.17 9.57
N ASP A 211 -18.76 -27.04 8.71
CA ASP A 211 -19.56 -28.11 8.04
C ASP A 211 -19.69 -29.35 8.89
N LYS A 212 -19.32 -29.32 10.17
CA LYS A 212 -19.25 -30.45 11.08
C LYS A 212 -19.89 -30.10 12.44
N PRO A 213 -20.62 -31.03 13.09
CA PRO A 213 -21.12 -30.83 14.45
C PRO A 213 -19.99 -30.55 15.45
N LEU A 214 -20.24 -29.63 16.37
CA LEU A 214 -19.31 -29.23 17.43
C LEU A 214 -19.56 -30.11 18.66
N GLU A 215 -18.55 -30.84 19.13
CA GLU A 215 -18.69 -31.82 20.23
C GLU A 215 -18.10 -31.32 21.54
N ASN A 216 -16.81 -30.94 21.55
CA ASN A 216 -16.08 -30.47 22.73
C ASN A 216 -15.94 -28.94 22.70
N ILE A 217 -16.86 -28.24 23.37
CA ILE A 217 -16.90 -26.79 23.39
C ILE A 217 -16.34 -26.27 24.69
N MET A 218 -15.41 -25.29 24.60
CA MET A 218 -14.94 -24.56 25.77
C MET A 218 -14.71 -23.08 25.40
N VAL A 219 -15.24 -22.20 26.22
CA VAL A 219 -15.03 -20.76 26.14
C VAL A 219 -14.05 -20.35 27.22
N TYR A 220 -13.21 -19.38 26.93
CA TYR A 220 -12.15 -18.90 27.82
C TYR A 220 -12.26 -17.38 28.01
N ASP A 221 -11.95 -16.92 29.25
CA ASP A 221 -11.79 -15.50 29.56
C ASP A 221 -10.34 -15.02 29.33
N SER A 222 -9.45 -15.97 29.09
CA SER A 222 -8.05 -15.78 28.68
C SER A 222 -7.48 -17.13 28.27
N PRO A 223 -6.36 -17.21 27.54
CA PRO A 223 -5.77 -18.48 27.13
C PRO A 223 -5.50 -19.48 28.26
N SER A 224 -5.46 -19.02 29.51
CA SER A 224 -5.17 -19.84 30.69
C SER A 224 -6.39 -20.17 31.55
N LYS A 225 -7.59 -19.64 31.23
CA LYS A 225 -8.77 -19.78 32.10
C LYS A 225 -10.03 -20.15 31.33
N GLY A 226 -10.30 -21.45 31.25
CA GLY A 226 -11.54 -21.98 30.72
C GLY A 226 -12.72 -21.77 31.66
N LEU A 227 -13.92 -21.56 31.09
CA LEU A 227 -15.16 -21.21 31.82
C LEU A 227 -16.13 -22.39 31.96
N GLY A 228 -15.65 -23.63 31.79
CA GLY A 228 -16.45 -24.84 31.96
C GLY A 228 -17.56 -24.97 30.91
N GLU A 229 -18.83 -25.06 31.37
CA GLU A 229 -20.01 -25.26 30.49
C GLU A 229 -20.50 -23.94 29.82
N ALA A 230 -19.82 -22.80 30.02
CA ALA A 230 -20.20 -21.53 29.41
C ALA A 230 -20.09 -21.62 27.87
N LEU A 231 -21.09 -21.08 27.17
CA LEU A 231 -21.07 -20.97 25.70
C LEU A 231 -20.78 -19.58 25.22
N GLU A 232 -20.62 -18.59 26.11
CA GLU A 232 -20.31 -17.21 25.76
C GLU A 232 -19.48 -16.53 26.84
N PHE A 233 -18.72 -15.54 26.42
CA PHE A 233 -17.95 -14.65 27.29
C PHE A 233 -17.69 -13.31 26.62
N GLU A 234 -17.75 -12.26 27.41
CA GLU A 234 -17.36 -10.90 27.04
C GLU A 234 -16.39 -10.37 28.11
N GLY A 235 -15.25 -9.84 27.67
CA GLY A 235 -14.21 -9.35 28.56
C GLY A 235 -12.97 -8.90 27.82
N GLU A 236 -11.83 -8.88 28.53
CA GLU A 236 -10.56 -8.39 27.97
C GLU A 236 -10.03 -9.24 26.81
N HIS A 237 -10.18 -10.59 26.89
CA HIS A 237 -9.65 -11.49 25.88
C HIS A 237 -10.50 -12.77 25.78
N ALA A 238 -11.50 -12.75 24.92
CA ALA A 238 -12.37 -13.90 24.69
C ALA A 238 -11.81 -14.88 23.63
N LEU A 239 -11.86 -16.17 23.94
CA LEU A 239 -11.53 -17.25 23.00
C LEU A 239 -12.60 -18.36 23.06
N ALA A 240 -12.76 -19.09 21.94
CA ALA A 240 -13.49 -20.34 21.92
C ALA A 240 -12.62 -21.45 21.35
N VAL A 241 -12.77 -22.64 21.93
CA VAL A 241 -12.25 -23.90 21.38
C VAL A 241 -13.44 -24.76 21.03
N VAL A 242 -13.53 -25.16 19.77
CA VAL A 242 -14.56 -26.07 19.29
C VAL A 242 -13.89 -27.34 18.80
N GLY A 243 -14.24 -28.46 19.39
CA GLY A 243 -13.64 -29.75 19.13
C GLY A 243 -14.56 -30.71 18.40
N PHE A 244 -13.98 -31.73 17.80
CA PHE A 244 -14.67 -32.82 17.10
C PHE A 244 -13.69 -33.97 16.87
N ARG A 245 -14.26 -35.15 16.58
CA ARG A 245 -13.46 -36.30 16.18
C ARG A 245 -13.14 -36.26 14.71
N THR A 246 -11.96 -36.73 14.34
CA THR A 246 -11.52 -36.79 12.94
C THR A 246 -10.92 -38.13 12.58
N ARG A 247 -11.11 -38.53 11.33
CA ARG A 247 -10.40 -39.64 10.69
C ARG A 247 -9.18 -39.12 9.93
N ARG A 248 -8.23 -39.97 9.67
CA ARG A 248 -7.04 -39.60 8.87
C ARG A 248 -7.44 -39.11 7.47
N GLY A 249 -7.01 -37.91 7.14
CA GLY A 249 -7.30 -37.25 5.86
C GLY A 249 -8.70 -36.66 5.78
N GLU A 250 -9.43 -36.59 6.90
CA GLU A 250 -10.73 -35.93 6.93
C GLU A 250 -10.61 -34.43 6.71
N LYS A 251 -11.40 -33.91 5.80
CA LYS A 251 -11.48 -32.49 5.47
C LYS A 251 -12.62 -31.84 6.24
N VAL A 252 -12.34 -30.70 6.88
CA VAL A 252 -13.32 -29.86 7.57
C VAL A 252 -13.32 -28.50 6.89
N ASN A 253 -14.48 -28.10 6.35
CA ASN A 253 -14.65 -26.78 5.77
C ASN A 253 -15.09 -25.78 6.85
N VAL A 254 -14.45 -24.63 6.87
CA VAL A 254 -14.79 -23.52 7.74
C VAL A 254 -14.97 -22.27 6.90
N ARG A 255 -16.13 -21.63 7.04
CA ARG A 255 -16.46 -20.38 6.39
C ARG A 255 -16.47 -19.27 7.44
N THR A 256 -15.93 -18.12 7.12
CA THR A 256 -15.89 -16.99 8.05
C THR A 256 -16.13 -15.68 7.32
N ALA A 257 -16.78 -14.74 8.00
CA ALA A 257 -16.98 -13.39 7.51
C ALA A 257 -17.00 -12.41 8.68
N SER A 258 -16.80 -11.13 8.39
CA SER A 258 -16.89 -10.09 9.40
C SER A 258 -17.65 -8.87 8.90
N SER A 259 -18.01 -7.96 9.84
CA SER A 259 -18.71 -6.72 9.58
C SER A 259 -18.36 -5.68 10.65
N PHE A 260 -18.14 -4.43 10.23
CA PHE A 260 -18.02 -3.29 11.14
C PHE A 260 -19.38 -2.71 11.54
N ILE A 261 -20.48 -3.20 10.96
CA ILE A 261 -21.84 -2.68 11.17
C ILE A 261 -22.58 -3.49 12.24
N SER A 262 -22.68 -4.81 12.06
CA SER A 262 -23.43 -5.68 12.99
C SER A 262 -23.13 -7.16 12.79
N LEU A 263 -23.55 -7.99 13.76
CA LEU A 263 -23.50 -9.44 13.61
C LEU A 263 -24.39 -9.95 12.47
N ASP A 264 -25.60 -9.38 12.32
CA ASP A 264 -26.52 -9.75 11.22
C ASP A 264 -25.89 -9.45 9.85
N GLN A 265 -25.13 -8.36 9.76
CA GLN A 265 -24.39 -8.05 8.55
C GLN A 265 -23.20 -9.01 8.33
N ALA A 266 -22.51 -9.44 9.38
CA ALA A 266 -21.47 -10.48 9.26
C ALA A 266 -22.04 -11.79 8.69
N TRP A 267 -23.24 -12.20 9.11
CA TRP A 267 -23.96 -13.35 8.52
C TRP A 267 -24.30 -13.10 7.05
N ARG A 268 -24.75 -11.90 6.69
CA ARG A 268 -25.00 -11.54 5.28
C ARG A 268 -23.72 -11.55 4.46
N ASN A 269 -22.62 -11.04 4.98
CA ASN A 269 -21.33 -11.09 4.30
C ASN A 269 -20.84 -12.53 4.08
N LEU A 270 -21.23 -13.48 4.94
CA LEU A 270 -20.93 -14.90 4.74
C LEU A 270 -21.63 -15.49 3.51
N GLU A 271 -22.75 -14.91 3.08
CA GLU A 271 -23.45 -15.29 1.84
C GLU A 271 -22.62 -15.03 0.58
N GLU A 272 -21.55 -14.21 0.68
CA GLU A 272 -20.57 -14.09 -0.42
C GLU A 272 -19.94 -15.44 -0.79
N ILE A 273 -19.89 -16.38 0.13
CA ILE A 273 -19.45 -17.75 -0.15
C ILE A 273 -20.66 -18.59 -0.61
N GLY A 274 -21.81 -18.45 0.06
CA GLY A 274 -23.03 -19.22 -0.25
C GLY A 274 -22.79 -20.73 -0.17
N ASP A 275 -23.30 -21.48 -1.14
CA ASP A 275 -23.18 -22.93 -1.24
C ASP A 275 -21.95 -23.40 -2.04
N ARG A 276 -21.05 -22.47 -2.42
CA ARG A 276 -19.87 -22.79 -3.21
C ARG A 276 -18.87 -23.64 -2.40
N SER A 277 -18.29 -24.61 -3.09
CA SER A 277 -17.16 -25.38 -2.57
C SER A 277 -15.90 -24.49 -2.41
N PHE A 278 -14.94 -24.97 -1.63
CA PHE A 278 -13.64 -24.32 -1.46
C PHE A 278 -12.95 -24.04 -2.81
N ASP A 279 -12.97 -25.03 -3.72
CA ASP A 279 -12.33 -24.89 -5.03
C ASP A 279 -13.01 -23.80 -5.90
N GLU A 280 -14.34 -23.71 -5.86
CA GLU A 280 -15.08 -22.65 -6.58
C GLU A 280 -14.77 -21.25 -6.02
N VAL A 281 -14.64 -21.08 -4.71
CA VAL A 281 -14.24 -19.81 -4.08
C VAL A 281 -12.82 -19.44 -4.52
N ARG A 282 -11.88 -20.40 -4.49
CA ARG A 282 -10.51 -20.20 -4.91
C ARG A 282 -10.42 -19.80 -6.38
N ASP A 283 -11.09 -20.49 -7.25
CA ASP A 283 -11.01 -20.27 -8.68
C ASP A 283 -11.64 -18.91 -9.05
N GLU A 284 -12.72 -18.49 -8.38
CA GLU A 284 -13.28 -17.15 -8.53
C GLU A 284 -12.31 -16.05 -8.04
N ALA A 285 -11.67 -16.24 -6.89
CA ALA A 285 -10.67 -15.30 -6.39
C ALA A 285 -9.47 -15.20 -7.36
N LYS A 286 -9.04 -16.32 -7.94
CA LYS A 286 -8.00 -16.36 -8.99
C LYS A 286 -8.43 -15.56 -10.23
N ASP A 287 -9.64 -15.75 -10.71
CA ASP A 287 -10.17 -15.03 -11.87
C ASP A 287 -10.28 -13.52 -11.61
N LYS A 288 -10.66 -13.10 -10.40
CA LYS A 288 -10.65 -11.68 -10.00
C LYS A 288 -9.25 -11.09 -10.12
N TRP A 289 -8.23 -11.78 -9.61
CA TRP A 289 -6.84 -11.35 -9.72
C TRP A 289 -6.35 -11.32 -11.16
N ASN A 290 -6.62 -12.36 -11.94
CA ASN A 290 -6.25 -12.38 -13.36
C ASN A 290 -6.85 -11.18 -14.11
N LYS A 291 -8.12 -10.87 -13.88
CA LYS A 291 -8.81 -9.72 -14.50
C LYS A 291 -8.16 -8.38 -14.15
N VAL A 292 -7.75 -8.19 -12.88
CA VAL A 292 -7.13 -6.95 -12.42
C VAL A 292 -5.70 -6.83 -12.98
N LEU A 293 -4.89 -7.85 -12.81
CA LEU A 293 -3.48 -7.83 -13.22
C LEU A 293 -3.31 -7.79 -14.75
N SER A 294 -4.20 -8.43 -15.51
CA SER A 294 -4.20 -8.41 -16.99
C SER A 294 -4.54 -7.03 -17.59
N ARG A 295 -4.88 -6.04 -16.77
CA ARG A 295 -4.98 -4.64 -17.25
C ARG A 295 -3.64 -4.17 -17.81
N ILE A 296 -2.52 -4.64 -17.25
CA ILE A 296 -1.19 -4.34 -17.77
C ILE A 296 -0.51 -5.64 -18.18
N GLN A 297 -0.28 -5.79 -19.47
CA GLN A 297 0.39 -6.94 -20.05
C GLN A 297 1.78 -6.54 -20.54
N VAL A 298 2.80 -7.31 -20.18
CA VAL A 298 4.20 -7.06 -20.52
C VAL A 298 4.81 -8.23 -21.29
N ALA A 299 5.84 -7.97 -22.09
CA ALA A 299 6.55 -8.95 -22.88
C ALA A 299 8.01 -8.54 -23.10
N GLY A 300 8.94 -9.51 -23.18
CA GLY A 300 10.37 -9.27 -23.45
C GLY A 300 11.20 -9.02 -22.19
N GLY A 301 10.73 -9.46 -21.04
CA GLY A 301 11.49 -9.48 -19.79
C GLY A 301 11.99 -10.87 -19.40
N SER A 302 12.79 -10.97 -18.34
CA SER A 302 13.13 -12.23 -17.68
C SER A 302 12.00 -12.70 -16.76
N GLU A 303 12.06 -13.96 -16.31
CA GLU A 303 11.14 -14.53 -15.33
C GLU A 303 11.12 -13.70 -14.04
N ASP A 304 12.29 -13.30 -13.52
CA ASP A 304 12.41 -12.50 -12.29
C ASP A 304 11.80 -11.09 -12.49
N GLN A 305 11.96 -10.49 -13.68
CA GLN A 305 11.34 -9.20 -13.98
C GLN A 305 9.81 -9.31 -14.04
N TYR A 306 9.26 -10.40 -14.59
CA TYR A 306 7.81 -10.62 -14.55
C TYR A 306 7.30 -10.82 -13.13
N ARG A 307 7.98 -11.62 -12.32
CA ARG A 307 7.63 -11.85 -10.92
C ARG A 307 7.68 -10.56 -10.12
N THR A 308 8.74 -9.76 -10.25
CA THR A 308 8.85 -8.46 -9.56
C THR A 308 7.74 -7.52 -10.00
N PHE A 309 7.51 -7.39 -11.31
CA PHE A 309 6.50 -6.48 -11.85
C PHE A 309 5.08 -6.84 -11.38
N TYR A 310 4.68 -8.10 -11.51
CA TYR A 310 3.33 -8.50 -11.09
C TYR A 310 3.16 -8.57 -9.58
N SER A 311 4.21 -8.79 -8.80
CA SER A 311 4.18 -8.64 -7.34
C SER A 311 3.99 -7.18 -6.91
N CYS A 312 4.68 -6.24 -7.58
CA CYS A 312 4.45 -4.81 -7.37
C CYS A 312 3.04 -4.38 -7.82
N LEU A 313 2.55 -4.86 -8.97
CA LEU A 313 1.19 -4.54 -9.42
C LEU A 313 0.12 -5.10 -8.46
N TYR A 314 0.33 -6.30 -7.92
CA TYR A 314 -0.52 -6.86 -6.87
C TYR A 314 -0.54 -5.96 -5.64
N ARG A 315 0.62 -5.53 -5.10
CA ARG A 315 0.68 -4.62 -3.94
C ARG A 315 -0.03 -3.30 -4.22
N SER A 316 0.11 -2.74 -5.42
CA SER A 316 -0.57 -1.52 -5.85
C SER A 316 -2.10 -1.64 -5.97
N THR A 317 -2.66 -2.84 -5.83
CA THR A 317 -4.10 -3.11 -5.93
C THR A 317 -4.70 -3.76 -4.68
N LEU A 318 -3.96 -3.68 -3.55
CA LEU A 318 -4.45 -4.05 -2.22
C LEU A 318 -5.11 -2.86 -1.51
N PHE A 319 -4.47 -1.69 -1.57
CA PHE A 319 -4.86 -0.48 -0.85
C PHE A 319 -5.26 0.67 -1.81
N PRO A 320 -6.08 1.63 -1.34
CA PRO A 320 -6.89 1.61 -0.12
C PRO A 320 -7.87 0.44 -0.14
N ARG A 321 -8.16 -0.14 1.03
CA ARG A 321 -9.14 -1.24 1.08
C ARG A 321 -10.56 -0.75 1.26
N LYS A 322 -11.52 -1.52 0.79
CA LYS A 322 -12.95 -1.31 1.04
C LYS A 322 -13.22 -1.26 2.55
N PHE A 323 -14.02 -0.30 2.97
CA PHE A 323 -14.54 -0.21 4.32
C PHE A 323 -16.06 0.02 4.29
N TYR A 324 -16.71 -0.53 3.28
CA TYR A 324 -18.15 -0.53 3.10
C TYR A 324 -18.69 -1.94 2.88
N GLU A 325 -19.95 -2.12 3.16
CA GLU A 325 -20.66 -3.38 3.06
C GLU A 325 -21.88 -3.20 2.16
N MET A 326 -22.57 -4.28 1.84
CA MET A 326 -23.76 -4.23 0.98
C MET A 326 -25.00 -4.55 1.81
N ASP A 327 -26.01 -3.71 1.73
CA ASP A 327 -27.29 -3.95 2.37
C ASP A 327 -28.10 -5.08 1.67
N ALA A 328 -29.34 -5.31 2.10
CA ALA A 328 -30.21 -6.35 1.53
C ALA A 328 -30.63 -6.04 0.08
N GLU A 329 -30.63 -4.79 -0.31
CA GLU A 329 -30.95 -4.28 -1.64
C GLU A 329 -29.74 -4.19 -2.56
N GLY A 330 -28.53 -4.54 -2.07
CA GLY A 330 -27.27 -4.48 -2.79
C GLY A 330 -26.74 -3.04 -2.94
N LYS A 331 -27.08 -2.14 -2.00
CA LYS A 331 -26.53 -0.79 -1.94
C LYS A 331 -25.35 -0.72 -0.97
N PRO A 332 -24.31 0.08 -1.27
CA PRO A 332 -23.20 0.28 -0.35
C PRO A 332 -23.60 1.11 0.85
N TYR A 333 -23.16 0.72 2.05
CA TYR A 333 -23.28 1.48 3.28
C TYR A 333 -22.11 1.10 4.21
N HIS A 334 -21.82 1.90 5.22
CA HIS A 334 -20.64 1.67 6.05
C HIS A 334 -20.84 2.15 7.49
N TYR A 335 -20.08 1.58 8.41
CA TYR A 335 -19.82 2.19 9.71
C TYR A 335 -18.82 3.34 9.50
N SER A 336 -19.18 4.54 9.93
CA SER A 336 -18.27 5.69 9.87
C SER A 336 -17.29 5.68 11.05
N PRO A 337 -15.98 5.50 10.81
CA PRO A 337 -14.98 5.59 11.87
C PRO A 337 -14.72 7.03 12.32
N TYR A 338 -15.41 8.02 11.72
CA TYR A 338 -15.27 9.44 12.02
C TYR A 338 -16.33 9.96 12.99
N ASN A 339 -17.55 9.40 12.97
CA ASN A 339 -18.65 9.84 13.84
C ASN A 339 -19.34 8.68 14.60
N GLY A 340 -19.05 7.41 14.26
CA GLY A 340 -19.64 6.23 14.90
C GLY A 340 -21.04 5.84 14.41
N GLU A 341 -21.55 6.50 13.38
CA GLU A 341 -22.84 6.21 12.78
C GLU A 341 -22.74 5.19 11.65
N VAL A 342 -23.86 4.59 11.27
CA VAL A 342 -23.98 3.80 10.04
C VAL A 342 -24.52 4.71 8.95
N CYS A 343 -23.72 4.89 7.89
CA CYS A 343 -23.98 5.86 6.83
C CYS A 343 -24.10 5.17 5.47
N ASP A 344 -24.84 5.78 4.54
CA ASP A 344 -24.99 5.30 3.16
C ASP A 344 -23.73 5.57 2.33
N GLY A 345 -23.44 4.72 1.38
CA GLY A 345 -22.43 4.92 0.34
C GLY A 345 -21.10 4.23 0.62
N TYR A 346 -20.15 4.51 -0.28
CA TYR A 346 -18.81 3.95 -0.25
C TYR A 346 -17.95 4.55 0.86
N LEU A 347 -17.04 3.74 1.40
CA LEU A 347 -15.90 4.18 2.20
C LEU A 347 -14.69 3.28 1.90
N TYR A 348 -13.50 3.89 1.88
CA TYR A 348 -12.21 3.20 1.75
C TYR A 348 -11.26 3.71 2.82
N THR A 349 -10.33 2.86 3.24
CA THR A 349 -9.41 3.18 4.34
C THR A 349 -8.04 2.51 4.15
N ASP A 350 -7.16 2.62 5.14
CA ASP A 350 -5.81 2.06 5.19
C ASP A 350 -4.90 2.63 4.11
N THR A 351 -4.72 3.94 4.16
CA THR A 351 -3.79 4.67 3.29
C THR A 351 -3.31 5.95 3.95
N GLY A 352 -2.03 6.26 3.76
CA GLY A 352 -1.42 7.56 4.02
C GLY A 352 -1.27 8.34 2.73
N PHE A 353 -1.86 9.53 2.66
CA PHE A 353 -1.80 10.31 1.41
C PHE A 353 -0.42 10.92 1.17
N TRP A 354 0.35 11.21 2.22
CA TRP A 354 1.74 11.67 2.08
C TRP A 354 2.60 10.71 1.25
N ASP A 355 2.37 9.40 1.42
CA ASP A 355 3.03 8.35 0.65
C ASP A 355 2.38 8.22 -0.74
N THR A 356 1.08 7.97 -0.77
CA THR A 356 0.37 7.38 -1.91
C THR A 356 -0.06 8.37 -2.99
N PHE A 357 -0.06 9.69 -2.72
CA PHE A 357 -0.41 10.68 -3.74
C PHE A 357 0.56 10.66 -4.93
N ARG A 358 1.82 10.24 -4.71
CA ARG A 358 2.93 10.36 -5.65
C ARG A 358 2.82 9.43 -6.85
N ALA A 359 2.50 8.14 -6.64
CA ALA A 359 2.38 7.17 -7.72
C ALA A 359 1.13 6.30 -7.63
N LEU A 360 0.71 5.85 -6.44
CA LEU A 360 -0.42 4.94 -6.32
C LEU A 360 -1.72 5.55 -6.86
N PHE A 361 -2.12 6.73 -6.38
CA PHE A 361 -3.35 7.37 -6.87
C PHE A 361 -3.28 7.75 -8.35
N PRO A 362 -2.16 8.26 -8.90
CA PRO A 362 -1.98 8.39 -10.34
C PRO A 362 -2.11 7.07 -11.13
N LEU A 363 -1.66 5.93 -10.56
CA LEU A 363 -1.84 4.61 -11.18
C LEU A 363 -3.33 4.21 -11.19
N LEU A 364 -4.04 4.41 -10.09
CA LEU A 364 -5.48 4.19 -10.00
C LEU A 364 -6.23 5.08 -11.01
N ASN A 365 -5.86 6.37 -11.11
CA ASN A 365 -6.43 7.31 -12.07
C ASN A 365 -6.25 6.86 -13.54
N LEU A 366 -5.14 6.21 -13.86
CA LEU A 366 -4.83 5.79 -15.22
C LEU A 366 -5.43 4.42 -15.57
N VAL A 367 -5.31 3.45 -14.67
CA VAL A 367 -5.57 2.03 -14.96
C VAL A 367 -6.89 1.55 -14.37
N TYR A 368 -7.26 2.06 -13.18
CA TYR A 368 -8.43 1.62 -12.39
C TYR A 368 -9.33 2.79 -11.98
N PRO A 369 -9.72 3.70 -12.91
CA PRO A 369 -10.48 4.90 -12.57
C PRO A 369 -11.85 4.61 -11.94
N SER A 370 -12.48 3.47 -12.20
CA SER A 370 -13.73 3.09 -11.54
C SER A 370 -13.56 2.85 -10.04
N VAL A 371 -12.45 2.22 -9.63
CA VAL A 371 -12.13 2.03 -8.21
C VAL A 371 -11.82 3.36 -7.54
N ASN A 372 -11.00 4.22 -8.20
CA ASN A 372 -10.72 5.53 -7.62
C ASN A 372 -11.96 6.42 -7.56
N ARG A 373 -12.92 6.27 -8.48
CA ARG A 373 -14.21 6.96 -8.40
C ARG A 373 -14.96 6.60 -7.10
N GLU A 374 -15.01 5.31 -6.72
CA GLU A 374 -15.61 4.89 -5.44
C GLU A 374 -14.83 5.45 -4.25
N ILE A 375 -13.48 5.48 -4.31
CA ILE A 375 -12.64 6.09 -3.28
C ILE A 375 -12.96 7.59 -3.13
N GLN A 376 -13.08 8.34 -4.24
CA GLN A 376 -13.42 9.75 -4.22
C GLN A 376 -14.83 9.99 -3.63
N MET A 377 -15.81 9.15 -3.96
CA MET A 377 -17.14 9.17 -3.34
C MET A 377 -17.05 8.90 -1.83
N GLY A 378 -16.18 7.97 -1.41
CA GLY A 378 -15.89 7.73 0.00
C GLY A 378 -15.29 8.94 0.70
N LEU A 379 -14.35 9.64 0.08
CA LEU A 379 -13.80 10.89 0.62
C LEU A 379 -14.87 11.98 0.73
N ALA A 380 -15.79 12.06 -0.23
CA ALA A 380 -16.93 12.99 -0.16
C ALA A 380 -17.89 12.63 0.98
N ASN A 381 -18.10 11.34 1.28
CA ASN A 381 -18.88 10.91 2.44
C ASN A 381 -18.17 11.31 3.74
N ILE A 382 -16.86 11.09 3.86
CA ILE A 382 -16.08 11.56 5.01
C ILE A 382 -16.25 13.07 5.20
N ALA A 383 -16.16 13.86 4.13
CA ALA A 383 -16.34 15.32 4.18
C ALA A 383 -17.76 15.75 4.63
N ARG A 384 -18.78 14.89 4.47
CA ARG A 384 -20.14 15.12 4.99
C ARG A 384 -20.31 14.68 6.44
N GLU A 385 -19.51 13.71 6.87
CA GLU A 385 -19.56 13.08 8.20
C GLU A 385 -18.63 13.73 9.21
N ASN A 386 -17.61 14.44 8.72
CA ASN A 386 -16.58 15.09 9.51
C ASN A 386 -16.10 16.39 8.84
N GLU A 387 -15.62 17.35 9.62
CA GLU A 387 -15.09 18.63 9.11
C GLU A 387 -13.73 18.52 8.43
N PHE A 388 -13.02 17.38 8.60
CA PHE A 388 -11.67 17.15 8.08
C PHE A 388 -11.60 15.88 7.25
N LEU A 389 -10.89 15.92 6.11
CA LEU A 389 -10.43 14.71 5.47
C LEU A 389 -9.26 14.11 6.26
N PRO A 390 -9.13 12.77 6.31
CA PRO A 390 -7.93 12.15 6.88
C PRO A 390 -6.72 12.40 5.99
N GLU A 391 -5.57 12.60 6.59
CA GLU A 391 -4.29 12.58 5.87
C GLU A 391 -3.62 11.20 5.97
N TRP A 392 -3.95 10.49 7.02
CA TRP A 392 -3.72 9.06 7.22
C TRP A 392 -4.99 8.43 7.79
N ALA A 393 -5.55 7.44 7.09
CA ALA A 393 -6.76 6.72 7.51
C ALA A 393 -6.43 5.27 7.90
N SER A 394 -6.85 4.82 9.11
CA SER A 394 -6.73 3.41 9.53
C SER A 394 -7.49 3.13 10.85
N PRO A 395 -8.80 2.83 10.84
CA PRO A 395 -9.73 3.18 9.78
C PRO A 395 -10.17 4.64 9.78
N GLY A 396 -10.11 5.36 10.93
CA GLY A 396 -10.35 6.79 11.06
C GLY A 396 -9.08 7.62 10.99
N HIS A 397 -9.09 8.82 11.53
CA HIS A 397 -7.91 9.70 11.56
C HIS A 397 -6.75 9.07 12.34
N ARG A 398 -5.56 9.07 11.75
CA ARG A 398 -4.31 8.66 12.41
C ARG A 398 -3.34 9.81 12.45
N GLY A 399 -2.71 10.01 13.60
CA GLY A 399 -1.70 11.04 13.82
C GLY A 399 -0.34 10.64 13.24
N CYS A 400 -0.21 10.71 11.91
CA CYS A 400 0.99 10.30 11.20
C CYS A 400 1.27 11.22 10.02
N MET A 401 2.56 11.43 9.71
CA MET A 401 3.09 12.19 8.59
C MET A 401 2.71 13.67 8.55
N VAL A 402 3.07 14.35 7.49
CA VAL A 402 2.92 15.78 7.28
C VAL A 402 2.22 16.07 5.96
N GLY A 403 1.75 17.31 5.80
CA GLY A 403 1.08 17.72 4.57
C GLY A 403 -0.45 17.65 4.71
N ASN A 404 -1.10 18.12 3.67
CA ASN A 404 -2.55 18.10 3.49
C ASN A 404 -2.83 17.47 2.11
N ASN A 405 -2.24 16.27 1.94
CA ASN A 405 -2.12 15.60 0.65
C ASN A 405 -3.44 15.01 0.13
N SER A 406 -4.50 14.98 0.96
CA SER A 406 -5.87 14.81 0.51
C SER A 406 -6.21 15.79 -0.62
N ALA A 407 -5.69 17.03 -0.57
CA ALA A 407 -5.84 18.03 -1.62
C ALA A 407 -5.26 17.57 -2.97
N SER A 408 -4.07 16.96 -2.96
CA SER A 408 -3.43 16.41 -4.16
C SER A 408 -4.25 15.26 -4.77
N VAL A 409 -4.65 14.30 -3.92
CA VAL A 409 -5.42 13.11 -4.34
C VAL A 409 -6.77 13.50 -4.95
N VAL A 410 -7.49 14.43 -4.32
CA VAL A 410 -8.79 14.90 -4.80
C VAL A 410 -8.63 15.75 -6.07
N ALA A 411 -7.69 16.71 -6.07
CA ALA A 411 -7.50 17.59 -7.22
C ALA A 411 -7.11 16.81 -8.48
N ASP A 412 -6.19 15.84 -8.38
CA ASP A 412 -5.78 15.02 -9.53
C ASP A 412 -6.96 14.21 -10.10
N ALA A 413 -7.82 13.66 -9.24
CA ALA A 413 -9.02 12.93 -9.65
C ALA A 413 -10.08 13.84 -10.29
N VAL A 414 -10.31 15.04 -9.74
CA VAL A 414 -11.23 16.05 -10.31
C VAL A 414 -10.77 16.51 -11.68
N LEU A 415 -9.48 16.81 -11.84
CA LEU A 415 -8.90 17.29 -13.11
C LEU A 415 -8.96 16.21 -14.21
N LYS A 416 -8.85 14.93 -13.82
CA LYS A 416 -8.96 13.77 -14.70
C LYS A 416 -10.42 13.31 -14.94
N GLY A 417 -11.41 13.97 -14.33
CA GLY A 417 -12.85 13.69 -14.52
C GLY A 417 -13.30 12.38 -13.87
N ILE A 418 -12.65 11.96 -12.78
CA ILE A 418 -12.94 10.73 -12.04
C ILE A 418 -13.93 11.01 -10.93
N THR A 419 -13.68 12.05 -10.13
CA THR A 419 -14.59 12.49 -9.05
C THR A 419 -15.92 12.99 -9.64
N PRO A 420 -17.09 12.53 -9.12
CA PRO A 420 -18.39 13.06 -9.52
C PRO A 420 -18.50 14.57 -9.31
N GLU A 421 -19.13 15.30 -10.24
CA GLU A 421 -19.26 16.75 -10.16
C GLU A 421 -20.06 17.20 -8.92
N GLU A 422 -21.05 16.40 -8.52
CA GLU A 422 -21.88 16.63 -7.33
C GLU A 422 -21.07 16.61 -6.02
N ASP A 423 -19.89 15.99 -6.01
CA ASP A 423 -19.02 15.88 -4.85
C ASP A 423 -17.93 16.97 -4.80
N TRP A 424 -17.71 17.72 -5.89
CA TRP A 424 -16.62 18.68 -5.96
C TRP A 424 -16.71 19.77 -4.89
N GLN A 425 -17.89 20.30 -4.65
CA GLN A 425 -18.06 21.41 -3.71
C GLN A 425 -17.78 20.98 -2.26
N VAL A 426 -18.32 19.85 -1.80
CA VAL A 426 -18.11 19.38 -0.43
C VAL A 426 -16.65 19.00 -0.18
N LEU A 427 -15.98 18.37 -1.15
CA LEU A 427 -14.56 18.06 -1.07
C LEU A 427 -13.71 19.33 -1.04
N TYR A 428 -14.00 20.29 -1.91
CA TYR A 428 -13.29 21.56 -1.96
C TYR A 428 -13.41 22.33 -0.65
N ASP A 429 -14.61 22.47 -0.11
CA ASP A 429 -14.88 23.19 1.14
C ASP A 429 -14.17 22.54 2.33
N CYS A 430 -14.18 21.19 2.42
CA CYS A 430 -13.49 20.44 3.46
C CYS A 430 -11.97 20.61 3.37
N ILE A 431 -11.38 20.55 2.16
CA ILE A 431 -9.95 20.78 1.94
C ILE A 431 -9.58 22.22 2.34
N VAL A 432 -10.35 23.22 1.91
CA VAL A 432 -10.10 24.63 2.23
C VAL A 432 -10.21 24.85 3.74
N HIS A 433 -11.23 24.25 4.41
CA HIS A 433 -11.33 24.27 5.87
C HIS A 433 -10.04 23.78 6.55
N GLY A 434 -9.48 22.66 6.09
CA GLY A 434 -8.21 22.12 6.60
C GLY A 434 -6.99 23.05 6.39
N THR A 435 -7.04 24.00 5.43
CA THR A 435 -5.94 24.98 5.25
C THR A 435 -5.89 26.09 6.30
N GLU A 436 -6.99 26.32 6.99
CA GLU A 436 -7.15 27.36 8.02
C GLU A 436 -7.32 26.77 9.44
N ASN A 437 -7.33 25.43 9.57
CA ASN A 437 -7.61 24.74 10.81
C ASN A 437 -6.74 23.49 10.95
N VAL A 438 -6.67 22.99 12.18
CA VAL A 438 -6.09 21.71 12.53
C VAL A 438 -7.12 20.90 13.32
N HIS A 439 -7.19 19.60 13.07
CA HIS A 439 -8.12 18.72 13.78
C HIS A 439 -7.82 18.74 15.30
N PRO A 440 -8.83 18.87 16.17
CA PRO A 440 -8.62 19.09 17.61
C PRO A 440 -7.88 17.96 18.33
N GLU A 441 -8.00 16.72 17.84
CA GLU A 441 -7.39 15.54 18.45
C GLU A 441 -6.23 14.97 17.64
N VAL A 442 -6.17 15.21 16.31
CA VAL A 442 -5.20 14.62 15.40
C VAL A 442 -4.51 15.72 14.59
N ASN A 443 -3.40 16.20 15.09
CA ASN A 443 -2.69 17.37 14.54
C ASN A 443 -2.07 17.18 13.15
N SER A 444 -2.09 15.98 12.59
CA SER A 444 -1.71 15.71 11.20
C SER A 444 -2.89 15.89 10.21
N SER A 445 -4.13 16.01 10.69
CA SER A 445 -5.29 16.34 9.86
C SER A 445 -5.55 17.84 9.89
N GLY A 446 -5.77 18.45 8.73
CA GLY A 446 -5.67 19.90 8.55
C GLY A 446 -4.21 20.35 8.48
N ARG A 447 -3.91 21.60 8.87
CA ARG A 447 -2.56 22.19 8.76
C ARG A 447 -2.00 22.66 10.10
N LEU A 448 -1.19 21.85 10.75
CA LEU A 448 -0.46 22.28 11.95
C LEU A 448 0.47 23.44 11.59
N GLY A 449 0.36 24.58 12.32
CA GLY A 449 1.14 25.79 12.07
C GLY A 449 0.54 26.67 10.95
N HIS A 450 -0.71 26.46 10.58
CA HIS A 450 -1.42 27.26 9.57
C HIS A 450 -1.37 28.77 9.87
N GLU A 451 -1.38 29.17 11.14
CA GLU A 451 -1.31 30.55 11.56
C GLU A 451 -0.01 31.25 11.13
N TYR A 452 1.10 30.55 11.14
CA TYR A 452 2.40 31.03 10.62
C TYR A 452 2.42 30.94 9.11
N TYR A 453 2.12 29.77 8.54
CA TYR A 453 2.17 29.58 7.11
C TYR A 453 1.26 30.55 6.35
N ASN A 454 0.05 30.81 6.84
CA ASN A 454 -0.90 31.70 6.21
C ASN A 454 -0.53 33.19 6.37
N SER A 455 0.24 33.58 7.41
CA SER A 455 0.60 34.97 7.68
C SER A 455 1.96 35.39 7.14
N ILE A 456 2.98 34.51 7.24
CA ILE A 456 4.37 34.83 6.85
C ILE A 456 4.93 33.91 5.76
N GLY A 457 4.13 32.95 5.26
CA GLY A 457 4.47 32.09 4.13
C GLY A 457 5.38 30.92 4.43
N TYR A 458 5.64 30.59 5.71
CA TYR A 458 6.37 29.39 6.11
C TYR A 458 6.11 29.07 7.57
N ILE A 459 6.47 27.86 7.99
CA ILE A 459 6.44 27.45 9.40
C ILE A 459 7.82 27.68 10.01
N PRO A 460 7.97 28.54 11.05
CA PRO A 460 9.26 28.77 11.69
C PRO A 460 9.77 27.54 12.43
N CYS A 461 11.07 27.24 12.31
CA CYS A 461 11.67 26.07 12.97
C CYS A 461 11.91 26.23 14.49
N ASN A 462 11.69 27.44 15.04
CA ASN A 462 11.92 27.79 16.45
C ASN A 462 10.64 28.12 17.24
N VAL A 463 9.46 27.66 16.78
CA VAL A 463 8.16 27.87 17.45
C VAL A 463 7.57 26.60 18.08
N GLY A 464 8.35 25.54 18.18
CA GLY A 464 7.92 24.27 18.78
C GLY A 464 7.13 23.37 17.83
N ILE A 465 7.12 23.67 16.53
CA ILE A 465 6.52 22.83 15.49
C ILE A 465 7.67 22.13 14.75
N ASN A 466 7.68 20.80 14.83
CA ASN A 466 8.66 19.97 14.13
C ASN A 466 8.37 19.90 12.63
N GLU A 467 9.39 19.50 11.84
CA GLU A 467 9.23 19.24 10.40
C GLU A 467 8.83 20.49 9.60
N SER A 468 9.27 21.64 10.08
CA SER A 468 8.81 22.94 9.60
C SER A 468 9.05 23.18 8.11
N VAL A 469 10.18 22.72 7.56
CA VAL A 469 10.50 22.81 6.12
C VAL A 469 9.64 21.81 5.34
N ALA A 470 9.58 20.55 5.78
CA ALA A 470 8.74 19.54 5.13
C ALA A 470 7.29 20.01 5.03
N ARG A 471 6.69 20.48 6.14
CA ARG A 471 5.33 21.04 6.15
C ARG A 471 5.16 22.24 5.20
N THR A 472 6.11 23.15 5.18
CA THR A 472 6.05 24.32 4.30
C THR A 472 6.04 23.91 2.82
N LEU A 473 6.88 22.94 2.43
CA LEU A 473 6.95 22.43 1.06
C LEU A 473 5.68 21.68 0.66
N GLU A 474 5.19 20.79 1.52
CA GLU A 474 3.96 20.05 1.29
C GLU A 474 2.76 21.01 1.15
N TYR A 475 2.61 21.99 2.04
CA TYR A 475 1.52 22.95 1.96
C TYR A 475 1.60 23.83 0.70
N ALA A 476 2.79 24.20 0.24
CA ALA A 476 2.94 24.96 -1.02
C ALA A 476 2.48 24.14 -2.24
N TYR A 477 2.82 22.85 -2.29
CA TYR A 477 2.32 21.95 -3.32
C TYR A 477 0.80 21.69 -3.20
N ASN A 478 0.32 21.49 -1.97
CA ASN A 478 -1.13 21.31 -1.74
C ASN A 478 -1.92 22.55 -2.18
N ASP A 479 -1.43 23.78 -1.92
CA ASP A 479 -2.05 25.03 -2.38
C ASP A 479 -2.06 25.13 -3.91
N TRP A 480 -0.98 24.65 -4.58
CA TRP A 480 -0.99 24.54 -6.04
C TRP A 480 -2.06 23.55 -6.54
N CYS A 481 -2.25 22.41 -5.87
CA CYS A 481 -3.31 21.47 -6.19
C CYS A 481 -4.70 22.08 -6.03
N ILE A 482 -4.93 22.82 -4.92
CA ILE A 482 -6.17 23.55 -4.67
C ILE A 482 -6.39 24.61 -5.76
N LEU A 483 -5.35 25.33 -6.19
CA LEU A 483 -5.41 26.28 -7.32
C LEU A 483 -5.91 25.61 -8.60
N GLN A 484 -5.38 24.42 -8.95
CA GLN A 484 -5.81 23.72 -10.16
C GLN A 484 -7.28 23.30 -10.07
N MET A 485 -7.70 22.78 -8.91
CA MET A 485 -9.10 22.44 -8.65
C MET A 485 -10.01 23.68 -8.70
N ALA A 486 -9.60 24.77 -8.06
CA ALA A 486 -10.32 26.06 -8.06
C ALA A 486 -10.51 26.61 -9.49
N LYS A 487 -9.46 26.57 -10.31
CA LYS A 487 -9.54 26.94 -11.75
C LYS A 487 -10.56 26.06 -12.49
N LYS A 488 -10.55 24.76 -12.25
CA LYS A 488 -11.47 23.79 -12.86
C LYS A 488 -12.92 24.07 -12.45
N MET A 489 -13.15 24.47 -11.21
CA MET A 489 -14.48 24.80 -10.65
C MET A 489 -14.96 26.22 -11.03
N GLY A 490 -14.11 27.07 -11.62
CA GLY A 490 -14.44 28.46 -11.95
C GLY A 490 -14.58 29.36 -10.72
N ARG A 491 -13.74 29.18 -9.70
CA ARG A 491 -13.73 29.98 -8.47
C ARG A 491 -13.36 31.46 -8.74
N PRO A 492 -13.73 32.40 -7.85
CA PRO A 492 -13.40 33.81 -8.00
C PRO A 492 -11.91 34.09 -8.17
N GLN A 493 -11.57 35.12 -8.93
CA GLN A 493 -10.18 35.47 -9.23
C GLN A 493 -9.34 35.77 -7.98
N GLU A 494 -9.91 36.43 -6.96
CA GLU A 494 -9.25 36.70 -5.68
C GLU A 494 -8.79 35.40 -4.97
N GLU A 495 -9.62 34.36 -5.07
CA GLU A 495 -9.31 33.04 -4.50
C GLU A 495 -8.19 32.35 -5.29
N LEU A 496 -8.20 32.46 -6.62
CA LEU A 496 -7.12 31.93 -7.45
C LEU A 496 -5.77 32.60 -7.13
N GLU A 497 -5.77 33.93 -6.97
CA GLU A 497 -4.57 34.72 -6.62
C GLU A 497 -4.02 34.33 -5.24
N LYS A 498 -4.89 34.06 -4.26
CA LYS A 498 -4.50 33.54 -2.93
C LYS A 498 -3.73 32.23 -3.06
N TRP A 499 -4.27 31.26 -3.79
CA TRP A 499 -3.64 29.95 -3.92
C TRP A 499 -2.36 30.00 -4.77
N GLU A 500 -2.35 30.82 -5.81
CA GLU A 500 -1.15 31.05 -6.63
C GLU A 500 -0.02 31.64 -5.81
N ALA A 501 -0.28 32.66 -5.01
CA ALA A 501 0.72 33.26 -4.12
C ALA A 501 1.24 32.24 -3.09
N ARG A 502 0.35 31.47 -2.44
CA ARG A 502 0.74 30.46 -1.45
C ARG A 502 1.52 29.30 -2.05
N SER A 503 1.28 28.92 -3.30
CA SER A 503 2.04 27.87 -3.99
C SER A 503 3.51 28.21 -4.17
N GLN A 504 3.89 29.49 -4.07
CA GLN A 504 5.27 29.99 -4.14
C GLN A 504 5.97 30.04 -2.78
N ASN A 505 5.32 29.64 -1.70
CA ASN A 505 5.85 29.72 -0.34
C ASN A 505 7.09 28.84 -0.10
N TRP A 506 7.33 27.83 -0.94
CA TRP A 506 8.56 27.02 -0.91
C TRP A 506 9.82 27.91 -0.99
N LYS A 507 9.78 29.08 -1.66
CA LYS A 507 10.89 30.03 -1.79
C LYS A 507 11.35 30.58 -0.44
N ASN A 508 10.47 30.61 0.56
CA ASN A 508 10.80 31.14 1.89
C ASN A 508 11.74 30.22 2.68
N VAL A 509 11.85 28.95 2.35
CA VAL A 509 12.71 27.98 3.03
C VAL A 509 13.88 27.51 2.16
N PHE A 510 14.02 28.05 0.93
CA PHE A 510 15.17 27.82 0.07
C PHE A 510 16.32 28.77 0.45
N ASP A 511 17.49 28.21 0.76
CA ASP A 511 18.73 28.97 1.05
C ASP A 511 19.63 29.00 -0.19
N PRO A 512 19.69 30.13 -0.92
CA PRO A 512 20.49 30.23 -2.13
C PRO A 512 22.01 30.21 -1.87
N SER A 513 22.46 30.36 -0.63
CA SER A 513 23.88 30.26 -0.29
C SER A 513 24.39 28.81 -0.26
N HIS A 514 23.49 27.86 -0.12
CA HIS A 514 23.77 26.42 -0.10
C HIS A 514 23.11 25.66 -1.25
N ASN A 515 22.19 26.28 -1.99
CA ASN A 515 21.30 25.66 -2.96
C ASN A 515 20.49 24.49 -2.36
N LEU A 516 20.09 24.62 -1.09
CA LEU A 516 19.35 23.59 -0.33
C LEU A 516 18.19 24.23 0.45
N MET A 517 17.17 23.41 0.74
CA MET A 517 16.14 23.80 1.71
C MET A 517 16.69 23.79 3.13
N ARG A 518 16.27 24.78 3.93
CA ARG A 518 16.79 25.00 5.28
C ARG A 518 15.74 25.58 6.21
N GLY A 519 15.77 25.20 7.49
CA GLY A 519 14.91 25.77 8.52
C GLY A 519 15.04 27.28 8.61
N ARG A 520 13.93 28.00 8.78
CA ARG A 520 13.89 29.44 8.95
C ARG A 520 13.23 29.80 10.26
N ASN A 521 13.84 30.72 11.00
CA ASN A 521 13.36 31.21 12.29
C ASN A 521 12.21 32.22 12.13
N LEU A 522 11.47 32.47 13.21
CA LEU A 522 10.36 33.43 13.22
C LEU A 522 10.81 34.87 12.86
N ASP A 523 12.05 35.25 13.16
CA ASP A 523 12.63 36.56 12.82
C ASP A 523 13.12 36.66 11.36
N GLY A 524 12.93 35.60 10.57
CA GLY A 524 13.32 35.54 9.17
C GLY A 524 14.76 35.10 8.90
N SER A 525 15.59 34.87 9.92
CA SER A 525 16.94 34.30 9.76
C SER A 525 16.88 32.80 9.47
N PHE A 526 17.85 32.27 8.74
CA PHE A 526 17.99 30.83 8.61
C PHE A 526 18.50 30.17 9.89
N GLN A 527 18.10 28.94 10.14
CA GLN A 527 18.49 28.14 11.30
C GLN A 527 20.01 27.92 11.35
N GLU A 528 20.62 28.17 12.51
CA GLU A 528 22.01 27.84 12.80
C GLU A 528 22.12 27.00 14.08
N PRO A 529 23.07 26.05 14.17
CA PRO A 529 23.95 25.57 13.11
C PRO A 529 23.19 24.79 12.04
N PHE A 530 23.68 24.79 10.80
CA PHE A 530 23.10 24.02 9.70
C PHE A 530 24.02 22.85 9.31
N SER A 531 23.40 21.65 9.24
CA SER A 531 24.00 20.46 8.64
C SER A 531 23.05 19.91 7.58
N PRO A 532 23.45 19.79 6.30
CA PRO A 532 22.61 19.24 5.26
C PRO A 532 22.34 17.73 5.43
N TYR A 533 23.10 17.08 6.32
CA TYR A 533 23.00 15.64 6.62
C TYR A 533 22.15 15.33 7.86
N LYS A 534 21.62 16.34 8.53
CA LYS A 534 20.79 16.15 9.72
C LYS A 534 19.42 15.66 9.33
N TRP A 535 19.09 14.45 9.80
CA TRP A 535 17.79 13.85 9.63
C TRP A 535 16.81 14.33 10.69
N GLY A 536 15.55 14.59 10.30
CA GLY A 536 14.53 15.11 11.19
C GLY A 536 14.68 16.59 11.52
N GLY A 537 14.05 17.04 12.61
CA GLY A 537 14.02 18.44 13.01
C GLY A 537 13.19 19.30 12.06
N ALA A 538 13.82 19.87 11.05
CA ALA A 538 13.12 20.63 10.01
C ALA A 538 12.49 19.74 8.92
N PHE A 539 12.87 18.48 8.84
CA PHE A 539 12.47 17.51 7.80
C PHE A 539 11.80 16.28 8.41
N THR A 540 10.97 15.62 7.63
CA THR A 540 10.31 14.36 8.00
C THR A 540 11.09 13.20 7.39
N GLU A 541 11.62 12.28 8.22
CA GLU A 541 12.30 11.06 7.76
C GLU A 541 13.29 11.31 6.62
N GLY A 542 14.06 12.39 6.76
CA GLY A 542 14.96 12.84 5.71
C GLY A 542 15.81 14.01 6.15
N ASN A 543 16.56 14.55 5.20
CA ASN A 543 17.48 15.68 5.38
C ASN A 543 17.35 16.69 4.22
N ALA A 544 18.22 17.71 4.19
CA ALA A 544 18.16 18.75 3.17
C ALA A 544 18.40 18.22 1.75
N TRP A 545 19.23 17.16 1.56
CA TRP A 545 19.47 16.54 0.26
C TRP A 545 18.22 15.87 -0.33
N HIS A 546 17.27 15.43 0.52
CA HIS A 546 16.01 14.82 0.08
C HIS A 546 14.96 15.89 -0.21
N TYR A 547 14.75 16.81 0.73
CA TYR A 547 13.61 17.75 0.66
C TYR A 547 13.82 18.93 -0.28
N THR A 548 15.05 19.24 -0.68
CA THR A 548 15.31 20.31 -1.68
C THR A 548 14.57 20.08 -2.99
N TRP A 549 14.25 18.83 -3.32
CA TRP A 549 13.59 18.43 -4.55
C TRP A 549 12.06 18.35 -4.46
N SER A 550 11.48 18.56 -3.27
CA SER A 550 10.03 18.50 -3.05
C SER A 550 9.29 19.77 -3.52
N VAL A 551 9.62 20.24 -4.73
CA VAL A 551 8.98 21.36 -5.44
C VAL A 551 8.42 20.85 -6.76
N PHE A 552 7.48 19.89 -6.68
CA PHE A 552 6.96 19.14 -7.84
C PHE A 552 6.30 20.05 -8.88
N HIS A 553 5.62 21.11 -8.41
CA HIS A 553 4.76 22.00 -9.20
C HIS A 553 5.50 23.18 -9.82
N ASP A 554 6.75 23.42 -9.43
CA ASP A 554 7.55 24.58 -9.89
C ASP A 554 9.04 24.21 -10.04
N VAL A 555 9.31 23.11 -10.77
CA VAL A 555 10.68 22.63 -11.01
C VAL A 555 11.51 23.65 -11.77
N GLU A 556 10.91 24.36 -12.73
CA GLU A 556 11.59 25.47 -13.45
C GLU A 556 11.94 26.61 -12.49
N GLY A 557 11.04 27.00 -11.58
CA GLY A 557 11.31 28.00 -10.55
C GLY A 557 12.42 27.58 -9.58
N LEU A 558 12.49 26.28 -9.21
CA LEU A 558 13.59 25.74 -8.41
C LEU A 558 14.93 25.80 -9.17
N MET A 559 14.92 25.46 -10.45
CA MET A 559 16.08 25.54 -11.34
C MET A 559 16.61 26.99 -11.44
N ASP A 560 15.71 27.95 -11.62
CA ASP A 560 16.05 29.37 -11.65
C ASP A 560 16.62 29.85 -10.30
N ALA A 561 16.03 29.40 -9.19
CA ALA A 561 16.47 29.74 -7.83
C ALA A 561 17.87 29.19 -7.51
N MET A 562 18.27 28.06 -8.09
CA MET A 562 19.61 27.48 -7.97
C MET A 562 20.67 28.18 -8.85
N GLY A 563 20.27 29.10 -9.75
CA GLY A 563 21.19 29.80 -10.65
C GLY A 563 21.17 29.29 -12.09
N GLY A 564 20.24 28.38 -12.42
CA GLY A 564 20.01 27.88 -13.77
C GLY A 564 20.22 26.37 -13.92
N ARG A 565 20.16 25.95 -15.16
CA ARG A 565 20.17 24.51 -15.53
C ARG A 565 21.47 23.81 -15.10
N GLU A 566 22.63 24.40 -15.30
CA GLU A 566 23.93 23.78 -15.02
C GLU A 566 24.07 23.50 -13.51
N GLU A 567 23.76 24.49 -12.68
CA GLU A 567 23.80 24.40 -11.22
C GLU A 567 22.77 23.40 -10.69
N PHE A 568 21.57 23.40 -11.25
CA PHE A 568 20.52 22.41 -10.89
C PHE A 568 20.98 20.98 -11.17
N VAL A 569 21.55 20.72 -12.36
CA VAL A 569 22.06 19.39 -12.72
C VAL A 569 23.24 19.00 -11.83
N GLN A 570 24.15 19.94 -11.53
CA GLN A 570 25.27 19.66 -10.65
C GLN A 570 24.83 19.33 -9.24
N MET A 571 23.81 20.02 -8.70
CA MET A 571 23.25 19.74 -7.38
C MET A 571 22.55 18.37 -7.38
N LEU A 572 21.79 18.05 -8.42
CA LEU A 572 21.09 16.77 -8.52
C LEU A 572 22.09 15.60 -8.69
N ASP A 573 23.15 15.76 -9.50
CA ASP A 573 24.24 14.79 -9.60
C ASP A 573 24.93 14.57 -8.24
N SER A 574 25.06 15.64 -7.44
CA SER A 574 25.69 15.56 -6.13
C SER A 574 24.96 14.63 -5.16
N VAL A 575 23.64 14.50 -5.27
CA VAL A 575 22.84 13.57 -4.44
C VAL A 575 23.38 12.14 -4.51
N PHE A 576 23.81 11.70 -5.71
CA PHE A 576 24.25 10.33 -5.97
C PHE A 576 25.73 10.08 -5.67
N VAL A 577 26.53 11.12 -5.47
CA VAL A 577 27.99 11.00 -5.25
C VAL A 577 28.43 11.46 -3.87
N VAL A 578 27.65 12.30 -3.19
CA VAL A 578 27.91 12.67 -1.79
C VAL A 578 27.79 11.41 -0.92
N PRO A 579 28.81 11.08 -0.11
CA PRO A 579 28.76 9.88 0.72
C PRO A 579 27.48 9.82 1.57
N PRO A 580 26.90 8.62 1.84
CA PRO A 580 25.68 8.46 2.62
C PRO A 580 25.93 8.63 4.13
N ILE A 581 26.57 9.76 4.48
CA ILE A 581 26.75 10.19 5.88
C ILE A 581 25.44 10.78 6.40
N TYR A 582 25.26 10.73 7.71
CA TYR A 582 24.04 11.20 8.37
C TYR A 582 24.36 11.78 9.75
N ASP A 583 23.44 12.60 10.22
CA ASP A 583 23.34 13.08 11.60
C ASP A 583 21.94 12.71 12.12
N ASP A 584 21.87 11.72 13.00
CA ASP A 584 20.64 11.19 13.60
C ASP A 584 20.36 11.79 15.00
N SER A 585 21.04 12.85 15.36
CA SER A 585 20.95 13.49 16.69
C SER A 585 19.55 13.93 17.09
N TYR A 586 18.67 14.17 16.11
CA TYR A 586 17.28 14.52 16.37
C TYR A 586 16.47 13.33 16.93
N TYR A 587 16.63 12.15 16.33
CA TYR A 587 15.92 10.93 16.75
C TYR A 587 16.58 10.27 17.97
N GLY A 588 17.89 10.49 18.18
CA GLY A 588 18.66 9.86 19.25
C GLY A 588 19.02 8.39 19.00
N TYR A 589 18.63 7.86 17.84
CA TYR A 589 18.99 6.54 17.33
C TYR A 589 18.88 6.55 15.80
N ARG A 590 19.51 5.56 15.15
CA ARG A 590 19.44 5.42 13.69
C ARG A 590 18.11 4.78 13.30
N ILE A 591 17.25 5.54 12.64
CA ILE A 591 15.99 5.05 12.06
C ILE A 591 16.28 4.15 10.84
N HIS A 592 15.32 3.31 10.47
CA HIS A 592 15.52 2.29 9.43
C HIS A 592 15.81 2.90 8.06
N GLU A 593 15.23 4.05 7.70
CA GLU A 593 15.43 4.74 6.42
C GLU A 593 16.89 5.19 6.22
N ILE A 594 17.58 5.56 7.32
CA ILE A 594 19.03 5.83 7.28
C ILE A 594 19.81 4.56 6.95
N THR A 595 19.42 3.43 7.56
CA THR A 595 20.06 2.13 7.30
C THR A 595 19.87 1.73 5.84
N GLU A 596 18.67 1.89 5.31
CA GLU A 596 18.29 1.60 3.93
C GLU A 596 19.06 2.45 2.93
N MET A 597 19.17 3.77 3.16
CA MET A 597 20.00 4.66 2.35
C MET A 597 21.47 4.20 2.30
N GLN A 598 22.01 3.78 3.46
CA GLN A 598 23.40 3.30 3.52
C GLN A 598 23.59 1.96 2.80
N VAL A 599 22.62 1.03 2.92
CA VAL A 599 22.67 -0.28 2.25
C VAL A 599 22.49 -0.12 0.74
N ALA A 600 21.64 0.80 0.30
CA ALA A 600 21.46 1.10 -1.11
C ALA A 600 22.74 1.62 -1.78
N ASP A 601 23.63 2.29 -1.03
CA ASP A 601 24.91 2.82 -1.51
C ASP A 601 24.78 3.61 -2.82
N MET A 602 23.84 4.58 -2.81
CA MET A 602 23.56 5.49 -3.92
C MET A 602 23.70 6.96 -3.47
N GLY A 603 24.74 7.27 -2.68
CA GLY A 603 24.93 8.59 -2.09
C GLY A 603 23.83 8.91 -1.06
N ASN A 604 23.27 10.11 -1.14
CA ASN A 604 22.12 10.54 -0.34
C ASN A 604 20.77 10.28 -1.07
N TYR A 605 20.73 9.47 -2.12
CA TYR A 605 19.48 9.06 -2.76
C TYR A 605 18.81 7.94 -1.94
N ALA A 606 17.96 8.32 -1.01
CA ALA A 606 17.23 7.41 -0.13
C ALA A 606 15.93 6.90 -0.80
N HIS A 607 16.07 6.05 -1.84
CA HIS A 607 14.92 5.55 -2.63
C HIS A 607 13.87 4.83 -1.79
N GLY A 608 14.28 4.21 -0.68
CA GLY A 608 13.39 3.51 0.25
C GLY A 608 12.36 4.40 0.92
N ASN A 609 12.52 5.74 0.86
CA ASN A 609 11.55 6.69 1.37
C ASN A 609 11.02 7.62 0.26
N GLN A 610 9.71 7.94 0.30
CA GLN A 610 8.94 8.57 -0.77
C GLN A 610 9.45 9.96 -1.20
N PRO A 611 9.97 10.83 -0.32
CA PRO A 611 10.51 12.14 -0.72
C PRO A 611 11.59 12.08 -1.80
N ALA A 612 12.33 10.97 -1.93
CA ALA A 612 13.39 10.82 -2.90
C ALA A 612 12.94 10.21 -4.24
N GLN A 613 11.81 9.50 -4.28
CA GLN A 613 11.42 8.63 -5.41
C GLN A 613 11.27 9.36 -6.75
N HIS A 614 10.88 10.62 -6.77
CA HIS A 614 10.68 11.41 -7.99
C HIS A 614 11.97 12.05 -8.53
N MET A 615 13.03 12.16 -7.72
CA MET A 615 14.22 12.97 -8.00
C MET A 615 14.91 12.59 -9.32
N ILE A 616 14.98 11.28 -9.64
CA ILE A 616 15.64 10.80 -10.87
C ILE A 616 14.92 11.22 -12.15
N TYR A 617 13.67 11.65 -12.07
CA TYR A 617 12.90 12.17 -13.20
C TYR A 617 13.06 13.66 -13.41
N LEU A 618 13.63 14.41 -12.44
CA LEU A 618 13.83 15.84 -12.53
C LEU A 618 14.85 16.23 -13.59
N TYR A 619 15.72 15.31 -14.00
CA TYR A 619 16.65 15.52 -15.12
C TYR A 619 15.93 15.83 -16.43
N ASP A 620 14.68 15.41 -16.61
CA ASP A 620 13.90 15.68 -17.82
C ASP A 620 13.61 17.17 -18.02
N TRP A 621 13.45 17.94 -16.91
CA TRP A 621 13.30 19.40 -16.97
C TRP A 621 14.59 20.11 -17.40
N ALA A 622 15.72 19.45 -17.19
CA ALA A 622 17.04 19.96 -17.58
C ALA A 622 17.55 19.41 -18.93
N ASP A 623 16.70 18.76 -19.74
CA ASP A 623 17.06 18.08 -21.01
C ASP A 623 18.16 16.99 -20.86
N GLU A 624 18.27 16.36 -19.68
CA GLU A 624 19.25 15.33 -19.35
C GLU A 624 18.64 13.93 -19.26
N GLN A 625 17.77 13.57 -20.21
CA GLN A 625 16.98 12.30 -20.21
C GLN A 625 17.85 11.04 -20.14
N GLU A 626 19.10 11.11 -20.59
CA GLU A 626 20.03 9.96 -20.48
C GLU A 626 20.29 9.63 -19.01
N LYS A 627 20.35 10.66 -18.13
CA LYS A 627 20.52 10.48 -16.68
C LYS A 627 19.23 9.90 -16.06
N THR A 628 18.05 10.41 -16.45
CA THR A 628 16.76 9.80 -16.05
C THR A 628 16.73 8.31 -16.40
N ARG A 629 17.02 7.95 -17.67
CA ARG A 629 17.02 6.56 -18.13
C ARG A 629 18.03 5.70 -17.38
N LYS A 630 19.24 6.22 -17.16
CA LYS A 630 20.31 5.52 -16.41
C LYS A 630 19.83 5.22 -14.98
N TRP A 631 19.40 6.24 -14.24
CA TRP A 631 19.04 6.07 -12.85
C TRP A 631 17.77 5.25 -12.65
N THR A 632 16.77 5.41 -13.50
CA THR A 632 15.54 4.58 -13.46
C THR A 632 15.89 3.09 -13.60
N ARG A 633 16.80 2.75 -14.54
CA ARG A 633 17.23 1.37 -14.74
C ARG A 633 18.07 0.84 -13.60
N GLU A 634 18.99 1.67 -13.08
CA GLU A 634 19.84 1.33 -11.95
C GLU A 634 19.01 1.00 -10.71
N VAL A 635 18.04 1.86 -10.37
CA VAL A 635 17.13 1.66 -9.24
C VAL A 635 16.32 0.38 -9.41
N MET A 636 15.64 0.18 -10.54
CA MET A 636 14.83 -1.02 -10.77
C MET A 636 15.65 -2.31 -10.68
N ASN A 637 16.88 -2.32 -11.16
CA ASN A 637 17.72 -3.52 -11.18
C ASN A 637 18.39 -3.83 -9.84
N ARG A 638 18.67 -2.82 -9.02
CA ARG A 638 19.42 -2.98 -7.77
C ARG A 638 18.53 -3.09 -6.54
N LEU A 639 17.41 -2.36 -6.54
CA LEU A 639 16.63 -2.10 -5.32
C LEU A 639 15.30 -2.85 -5.30
N TYR A 640 15.00 -3.65 -6.34
CA TYR A 640 13.77 -4.45 -6.41
C TYR A 640 14.03 -5.88 -6.83
N SER A 641 13.36 -6.81 -6.20
CA SER A 641 13.36 -8.23 -6.59
C SER A 641 12.03 -8.90 -6.24
N ALA A 642 11.86 -10.16 -6.65
CA ALA A 642 10.69 -10.96 -6.27
C ALA A 642 10.96 -11.83 -5.02
N GLU A 643 12.02 -11.54 -4.29
CA GLU A 643 12.44 -12.27 -3.09
C GLU A 643 11.81 -11.64 -1.82
N PRO A 644 11.84 -12.31 -0.66
CA PRO A 644 11.29 -11.79 0.59
C PRO A 644 11.90 -10.47 1.07
N ASP A 645 13.12 -10.15 0.65
CA ASP A 645 13.82 -8.88 0.88
C ASP A 645 13.75 -7.93 -0.32
N GLY A 646 12.72 -8.04 -1.13
CA GLY A 646 12.63 -7.46 -2.47
C GLY A 646 12.32 -5.97 -2.57
N TYR A 647 12.32 -5.23 -1.46
CA TYR A 647 12.22 -3.76 -1.42
C TYR A 647 13.41 -3.16 -0.68
N CYS A 648 13.70 -1.91 -0.94
CA CYS A 648 14.80 -1.16 -0.30
C CYS A 648 14.34 -0.20 0.79
N GLY A 649 13.17 -0.39 1.33
CA GLY A 649 12.48 0.40 2.35
C GLY A 649 11.04 -0.05 2.42
N ASP A 650 10.17 0.73 3.07
CA ASP A 650 8.76 0.41 3.23
C ASP A 650 8.02 0.39 1.89
N GLU A 651 7.09 -0.53 1.78
CA GLU A 651 6.25 -0.64 0.57
C GLU A 651 5.16 0.43 0.52
N ASP A 652 4.65 0.82 1.70
CA ASP A 652 3.73 1.93 1.95
C ASP A 652 2.46 1.91 1.09
N ASN A 653 1.63 0.91 1.36
CA ASN A 653 0.26 0.80 0.84
C ASN A 653 0.15 0.89 -0.69
N GLY A 654 1.15 0.35 -1.37
CA GLY A 654 1.20 0.31 -2.83
C GLY A 654 2.03 1.42 -3.47
N GLN A 655 2.54 2.40 -2.71
CA GLN A 655 3.28 3.53 -3.29
C GLN A 655 4.61 3.11 -3.93
N THR A 656 5.47 2.41 -3.18
CA THR A 656 6.78 1.97 -3.67
C THR A 656 6.63 0.96 -4.81
N SER A 657 5.60 0.13 -4.75
CA SER A 657 5.21 -0.79 -5.83
C SER A 657 4.71 -0.05 -7.07
N ALA A 658 3.86 0.96 -6.92
CA ALA A 658 3.35 1.76 -8.04
C ALA A 658 4.47 2.56 -8.72
N TRP A 659 5.47 3.02 -7.96
CA TRP A 659 6.68 3.61 -8.53
C TRP A 659 7.37 2.64 -9.49
N TYR A 660 7.58 1.37 -9.07
CA TYR A 660 8.18 0.35 -9.92
C TYR A 660 7.35 0.06 -11.17
N VAL A 661 6.03 -0.05 -11.01
CA VAL A 661 5.10 -0.29 -12.14
C VAL A 661 5.20 0.83 -13.19
N PHE A 662 5.13 2.09 -12.77
CA PHE A 662 5.28 3.22 -13.69
C PHE A 662 6.67 3.25 -14.35
N SER A 663 7.72 3.08 -13.57
CA SER A 663 9.10 3.10 -14.07
C SER A 663 9.34 1.97 -15.07
N ALA A 664 8.80 0.77 -14.82
CA ALA A 664 8.88 -0.36 -15.74
C ALA A 664 8.10 -0.12 -17.05
N LEU A 665 7.05 0.69 -17.01
CA LEU A 665 6.31 1.15 -18.20
C LEU A 665 7.03 2.28 -18.96
N GLY A 666 7.99 2.96 -18.31
CA GLY A 666 8.83 3.99 -18.89
C GLY A 666 8.31 5.41 -18.79
N PHE A 667 7.46 5.72 -17.79
CA PHE A 667 7.03 7.09 -17.45
C PHE A 667 6.60 7.18 -15.98
N TYR A 668 6.59 8.40 -15.41
CA TYR A 668 6.30 8.61 -13.98
C TYR A 668 5.56 9.94 -13.73
N PRO A 669 4.56 9.99 -12.84
CA PRO A 669 3.79 11.19 -12.51
C PRO A 669 4.52 12.04 -11.44
N VAL A 670 5.51 12.84 -11.84
CA VAL A 670 6.29 13.68 -10.90
C VAL A 670 5.41 14.67 -10.13
N CYS A 671 4.41 15.26 -10.81
CA CYS A 671 3.51 16.26 -10.24
C CYS A 671 2.06 15.87 -10.50
N PRO A 672 1.42 15.06 -9.61
CA PRO A 672 -0.02 14.83 -9.68
C PRO A 672 -0.80 16.14 -9.70
N GLY A 673 -1.87 16.23 -10.49
CA GLY A 673 -2.58 17.47 -10.77
C GLY A 673 -2.11 18.22 -12.02
N SER A 674 -0.91 17.94 -12.56
CA SER A 674 -0.43 18.54 -13.82
C SER A 674 -1.02 17.86 -15.06
N GLY A 675 -1.42 16.59 -14.93
CA GLY A 675 -1.85 15.78 -16.06
C GLY A 675 -0.70 15.33 -16.97
N GLU A 676 0.56 15.43 -16.51
CA GLU A 676 1.78 15.06 -17.25
C GLU A 676 2.56 13.97 -16.53
N TYR A 677 3.30 13.17 -17.32
CA TYR A 677 4.19 12.12 -16.85
C TYR A 677 5.55 12.32 -17.49
N ALA A 678 6.61 12.37 -16.69
CA ALA A 678 7.98 12.40 -17.16
C ALA A 678 8.38 11.04 -17.77
N VAL A 679 9.20 11.03 -18.81
CA VAL A 679 9.54 9.83 -19.57
C VAL A 679 10.87 9.25 -19.13
N GLY A 680 10.86 8.02 -18.61
CA GLY A 680 12.03 7.23 -18.28
C GLY A 680 12.37 6.17 -19.32
N ALA A 681 12.96 5.07 -18.88
CA ALA A 681 13.34 3.93 -19.72
C ALA A 681 12.42 2.72 -19.45
N PRO A 682 11.64 2.23 -20.42
CA PRO A 682 10.83 1.03 -20.22
C PRO A 682 11.71 -0.18 -19.92
N LEU A 683 11.24 -1.05 -19.02
CA LEU A 683 11.94 -2.27 -18.64
C LEU A 683 11.76 -3.39 -19.66
N PHE A 684 10.53 -3.50 -20.20
CA PHE A 684 10.10 -4.56 -21.10
C PHE A 684 10.19 -4.13 -22.56
N ASP A 685 10.38 -5.09 -23.48
CA ASP A 685 10.35 -4.81 -24.91
C ASP A 685 9.01 -4.22 -25.35
N LYS A 686 7.92 -4.69 -24.74
CA LYS A 686 6.55 -4.25 -25.03
C LYS A 686 5.70 -4.26 -23.76
N ALA A 687 4.82 -3.27 -23.67
CA ALA A 687 3.74 -3.28 -22.68
C ALA A 687 2.41 -2.83 -23.35
N VAL A 688 1.30 -3.31 -22.81
CA VAL A 688 -0.06 -2.88 -23.17
C VAL A 688 -0.85 -2.60 -21.92
N ILE A 689 -1.37 -1.38 -21.79
CA ILE A 689 -2.33 -1.02 -20.76
C ILE A 689 -3.72 -1.05 -21.38
N ASN A 690 -4.58 -1.92 -20.89
CA ASN A 690 -5.98 -2.06 -21.29
C ASN A 690 -6.84 -1.13 -20.43
N LEU A 691 -7.18 0.05 -20.95
CA LEU A 691 -7.96 1.07 -20.24
C LEU A 691 -9.42 0.63 -20.05
N GLU A 692 -10.07 1.13 -18.98
CA GLU A 692 -11.49 0.82 -18.70
C GLU A 692 -12.44 1.35 -19.78
N ASN A 693 -12.06 2.41 -20.50
CA ASN A 693 -12.82 2.94 -21.63
C ASN A 693 -12.72 2.11 -22.94
N GLY A 694 -12.09 0.91 -22.86
CA GLY A 694 -11.90 0.00 -23.99
C GLY A 694 -10.71 0.33 -24.90
N ARG A 695 -10.02 1.44 -24.67
CA ARG A 695 -8.84 1.84 -25.45
C ARG A 695 -7.58 1.17 -24.90
N LYS A 696 -6.47 1.28 -25.63
CA LYS A 696 -5.19 0.66 -25.26
C LYS A 696 -4.04 1.64 -25.42
N ILE A 697 -3.19 1.71 -24.40
CA ILE A 697 -1.86 2.31 -24.51
C ILE A 697 -0.90 1.19 -24.89
N ARG A 698 -0.14 1.37 -25.96
CA ARG A 698 0.88 0.41 -26.41
C ARG A 698 2.24 1.03 -26.29
N ILE A 699 3.11 0.41 -25.52
CA ILE A 699 4.47 0.86 -25.28
C ILE A 699 5.42 -0.12 -25.97
N LYS A 700 6.41 0.41 -26.68
CA LYS A 700 7.46 -0.35 -27.33
C LYS A 700 8.79 0.26 -26.96
N ALA A 701 9.68 -0.54 -26.41
CA ALA A 701 11.08 -0.17 -26.20
C ALA A 701 11.83 -0.09 -27.53
N THR A 702 12.72 0.90 -27.66
CA THR A 702 13.52 1.11 -28.88
C THR A 702 14.91 1.62 -28.54
N ASP A 703 15.90 1.13 -29.28
CA ASP A 703 17.29 1.65 -29.24
C ASP A 703 17.53 2.75 -30.29
N SER A 704 16.54 3.10 -31.11
CA SER A 704 16.72 4.01 -32.24
C SER A 704 16.83 5.48 -31.84
N CYS A 705 17.63 6.25 -32.62
CA CYS A 705 17.75 7.70 -32.53
C CYS A 705 16.46 8.41 -32.97
N GLY A 706 15.40 8.36 -32.16
CA GLY A 706 14.23 9.20 -32.31
C GLY A 706 14.40 10.53 -31.56
N LYS A 707 13.51 11.51 -31.81
CA LYS A 707 13.44 12.71 -30.96
C LYS A 707 13.06 12.28 -29.54
N ASP A 708 13.78 12.78 -28.53
CA ASP A 708 13.46 12.49 -27.15
C ASP A 708 12.07 13.05 -26.79
N MET A 709 11.28 12.24 -26.15
CA MET A 709 9.99 12.63 -25.57
C MET A 709 10.24 12.91 -24.09
N LEU A 710 10.03 14.15 -23.66
CA LEU A 710 10.24 14.54 -22.25
C LEU A 710 9.03 14.15 -21.39
N PHE A 711 7.84 14.40 -21.92
CA PHE A 711 6.59 14.21 -21.19
C PHE A 711 5.53 13.59 -22.09
N VAL A 712 4.62 12.81 -21.45
CA VAL A 712 3.37 12.35 -22.03
C VAL A 712 2.20 12.90 -21.22
N ARG A 713 1.10 13.23 -21.92
CA ARG A 713 -0.08 13.82 -21.26
C ARG A 713 -1.14 12.76 -20.97
N HIS A 714 -1.75 12.85 -19.80
CA HIS A 714 -2.83 11.94 -19.37
C HIS A 714 -3.96 11.87 -20.41
N ASN A 715 -4.42 13.01 -20.90
CA ASN A 715 -5.49 13.08 -21.88
C ASN A 715 -5.16 12.36 -23.21
N ASP A 716 -3.89 12.32 -23.61
CA ASP A 716 -3.46 11.60 -24.81
C ASP A 716 -3.35 10.10 -24.53
N LEU A 717 -2.90 9.70 -23.36
CA LEU A 717 -2.94 8.31 -22.92
C LEU A 717 -4.37 7.76 -22.91
N MET A 718 -5.33 8.51 -22.38
CA MET A 718 -6.74 8.11 -22.28
C MET A 718 -7.46 8.00 -23.63
N LYS A 719 -6.94 8.64 -24.69
CA LYS A 719 -7.42 8.43 -26.07
C LYS A 719 -6.97 7.10 -26.69
N GLY A 720 -6.06 6.42 -26.01
CA GLY A 720 -5.33 5.26 -26.56
C GLY A 720 -4.21 5.71 -27.49
N THR A 721 -2.99 5.34 -27.18
CA THR A 721 -1.81 5.80 -27.91
C THR A 721 -0.78 4.70 -28.12
N ARG A 722 0.18 4.95 -29.00
CA ARG A 722 1.38 4.14 -29.14
C ARG A 722 2.57 5.00 -28.77
N LEU A 723 3.36 4.55 -27.80
CA LEU A 723 4.59 5.16 -27.35
C LEU A 723 5.77 4.29 -27.80
N GLU A 724 6.76 4.91 -28.42
CA GLU A 724 8.06 4.30 -28.72
C GLU A 724 9.09 5.01 -27.86
N LEU A 725 9.53 4.34 -26.77
CA LEU A 725 10.38 4.93 -25.74
C LEU A 725 11.79 4.37 -25.84
N LYS A 726 12.80 5.24 -25.65
CA LYS A 726 14.22 4.85 -25.65
C LYS A 726 14.56 4.04 -24.40
N THR A 727 15.44 3.05 -24.58
CA THR A 727 15.99 2.24 -23.49
C THR A 727 17.32 2.76 -22.98
N LYS A 728 18.03 3.57 -23.74
CA LYS A 728 19.35 4.15 -23.42
C LYS A 728 19.36 5.65 -23.68
#